data_6d1382c159d248b7adc693d88bcc1c02
#
_entry.id   6d1382c159d248b7adc693d88bcc1c02
#
_cell.length_a   1.000
_cell.length_b   1.000
_cell.length_c   1.000
_cell.angle_alpha   90.00
_cell.angle_beta   90.00
_cell.angle_gamma   90.00
#
_symmetry.space_group_name_H-M   'P 1'
#
loop_
_entity.id
_entity.type
_entity.pdbx_description
1 polymer ?
#
loop_
_entity_poly.entity_id
_entity_poly.type
_entity_poly.pdbx_seq_one_letter_code
_entity_poly.pdbx_strand_id
1 'polypeptide(L)'
;MTEPGRGVPRPRPSGGLATALVLVLVACAGLEPTLSPSDIEQKLAQGQGALARGHPSEARTLFGEALSAAQKNNAPAMEIDARIGIAESERELGDLGAALAQLQAARPLGQDPGARPAQPAMIEIALGGTALAAGQPENAQTWLEAGIRHARETDQPRLLAAGQLDLGTLLALRGESQQALDVYRRSAESALAGGETLAAAKALANAARLELNDPALCEELLVRSAALARSLPPSHAKANLLISLGERSMSLSSAEPTDPGSQTTGAAGLLWEALATADSLDDPRAASYALGFLGAFYEKNGQADRALSTTDQAVARAARIDAPESLYRWQAQRGRLLAAAERLPEAITAYQFAVDRLQTLRHREAWGGQLRPSTFQSEAEPIYSALVDLLLRQAQAQAGPLQHLQQPQKPIGPKDGVEQALLRRARDTVEQLRAAELRDYFQDDCVDALQAKLTGLESVSGSALVIYPISLPDRLVVLAGLPSGRLEQYAVPVGHAEVEREARALRKRLVNRATRRYLVHARTLYDWLIRPMQARLDAGGIDTLVFVPSGALLSVPMAALHDGKQFLIERFAVALTPGLELTDPRAMRPENVRALVGGVSQSVNGFAPLPNVVDEIQTVSELTGGEVLLNENFRRAALRGALAEQPFSLVHLATHAQFSGGGEGAFLLAWDGPISLDELSENIGLFRFRDEPLELLTLSACETAQGDDRAALGLSGIAIKAGARSALGTLWSINDPAAEALVATFYRELLVEGASRAEALRRAQRELIAQPRYRHPAYWAPFILIGSWL
;
A
#
# COMPACT_ATOMS: atom_id res chain seq x y z
N MET A 1 -13.88 65.00 -24.74
CA MET A 1 -13.06 65.78 -25.71
C MET A 1 -12.35 64.72 -26.52
N THR A 2 -12.80 64.40 -27.57
CA THR A 2 -12.94 64.70 -28.98
C THR A 2 -12.54 63.49 -29.80
N GLU A 3 -13.51 62.91 -30.47
CA GLU A 3 -13.42 62.20 -31.76
C GLU A 3 -12.72 63.00 -32.86
N PRO A 4 -12.55 62.59 -34.12
CA PRO A 4 -12.99 61.39 -34.86
C PRO A 4 -12.05 60.85 -35.99
N GLY A 5 -12.33 59.65 -36.44
CA GLY A 5 -12.65 59.39 -37.82
C GLY A 5 -11.58 59.27 -38.90
N ARG A 6 -11.58 58.14 -39.64
CA ARG A 6 -11.66 58.10 -41.12
C ARG A 6 -11.79 56.64 -41.62
N GLY A 7 -12.88 56.37 -42.32
CA GLY A 7 -13.12 55.14 -43.01
C GLY A 7 -12.41 55.04 -44.34
N VAL A 8 -12.26 53.83 -44.86
CA VAL A 8 -11.85 53.49 -46.22
C VAL A 8 -12.73 52.36 -46.75
N PRO A 9 -13.11 52.29 -48.00
CA PRO A 9 -14.32 51.67 -48.50
C PRO A 9 -14.19 50.20 -48.94
N ARG A 10 -15.32 49.49 -48.94
CA ARG A 10 -15.49 48.16 -49.50
C ARG A 10 -15.50 48.20 -51.05
N PRO A 11 -14.87 47.22 -51.77
CA PRO A 11 -15.31 46.91 -53.12
C PRO A 11 -16.32 45.75 -53.13
N ARG A 12 -17.28 45.83 -54.06
CA ARG A 12 -18.36 44.89 -54.38
C ARG A 12 -17.84 43.76 -55.25
N PRO A 13 -18.54 42.62 -55.32
CA PRO A 13 -18.05 41.34 -55.85
C PRO A 13 -18.26 41.23 -57.36
N SER A 14 -17.27 40.68 -58.07
CA SER A 14 -17.46 40.13 -59.40
C SER A 14 -17.51 38.62 -59.31
N GLY A 15 -18.57 38.08 -59.85
CA GLY A 15 -18.96 36.72 -59.70
C GLY A 15 -18.25 35.65 -60.50
N GLY A 16 -18.51 34.44 -60.02
CA GLY A 16 -18.63 33.25 -60.86
C GLY A 16 -17.30 32.63 -61.31
N LEU A 17 -16.78 31.69 -60.56
CA LEU A 17 -16.02 30.49 -60.98
C LEU A 17 -15.25 29.80 -59.84
N ALA A 18 -15.32 30.33 -58.61
CA ALA A 18 -14.63 29.73 -57.44
C ALA A 18 -15.47 28.71 -56.67
N THR A 19 -16.77 28.60 -56.90
CA THR A 19 -17.69 27.76 -56.09
C THR A 19 -17.78 26.29 -56.54
N ALA A 20 -17.29 25.97 -57.73
CA ALA A 20 -17.30 24.59 -58.22
C ALA A 20 -16.03 23.80 -57.84
N LEU A 21 -14.91 24.49 -57.50
CA LEU A 21 -13.65 23.83 -57.12
C LEU A 21 -13.53 23.52 -55.63
N VAL A 22 -14.25 24.23 -54.76
CA VAL A 22 -14.31 23.98 -53.29
C VAL A 22 -15.22 22.82 -52.92
N LEU A 23 -16.25 22.56 -53.72
CA LEU A 23 -17.15 21.41 -53.49
C LEU A 23 -16.56 20.07 -53.94
N VAL A 24 -15.57 20.05 -54.87
CA VAL A 24 -14.87 18.82 -55.26
C VAL A 24 -13.69 18.51 -54.31
N LEU A 25 -13.08 19.52 -53.64
CA LEU A 25 -12.03 19.30 -52.65
C LEU A 25 -12.60 18.91 -51.26
N VAL A 26 -13.82 19.25 -50.92
CA VAL A 26 -14.50 18.82 -49.71
C VAL A 26 -15.13 17.40 -49.85
N ALA A 27 -15.38 16.95 -51.05
CA ALA A 27 -15.83 15.57 -51.33
C ALA A 27 -14.71 14.53 -51.41
N CYS A 28 -13.43 14.95 -51.53
CA CYS A 28 -12.24 14.06 -51.49
C CYS A 28 -11.54 14.03 -50.13
N ALA A 29 -11.97 14.85 -49.15
CA ALA A 29 -11.40 14.87 -47.83
C ALA A 29 -12.09 13.92 -46.81
N GLY A 30 -12.86 12.93 -47.28
CA GLY A 30 -13.68 12.11 -46.40
C GLY A 30 -13.70 10.61 -46.66
N LEU A 31 -12.74 10.09 -47.44
CA LEU A 31 -12.56 8.64 -47.60
C LEU A 31 -11.10 8.29 -47.29
N GLU A 32 -10.82 8.17 -46.00
CA GLU A 32 -9.69 7.31 -45.61
C GLU A 32 -9.98 5.92 -46.22
N PRO A 33 -9.03 5.32 -46.92
CA PRO A 33 -9.23 3.99 -47.53
C PRO A 33 -9.59 3.02 -46.43
N THR A 34 -10.78 2.44 -46.49
CA THR A 34 -11.15 1.36 -45.59
C THR A 34 -10.21 0.19 -45.88
N LEU A 35 -9.46 -0.24 -44.86
CA LEU A 35 -8.60 -1.41 -44.95
C LEU A 35 -9.45 -2.62 -45.38
N SER A 36 -8.97 -3.43 -46.33
CA SER A 36 -9.64 -4.68 -46.71
C SER A 36 -9.59 -5.70 -45.56
N PRO A 37 -10.42 -6.72 -45.53
CA PRO A 37 -10.34 -7.81 -44.53
C PRO A 37 -8.94 -8.43 -44.46
N SER A 38 -8.26 -8.61 -45.58
CA SER A 38 -6.86 -9.12 -45.62
C SER A 38 -5.88 -8.16 -44.96
N ASP A 39 -6.08 -6.84 -45.11
CA ASP A 39 -5.20 -5.85 -44.46
C ASP A 39 -5.43 -5.84 -42.93
N ILE A 40 -6.69 -6.07 -42.48
CA ILE A 40 -7.00 -6.20 -41.04
C ILE A 40 -6.32 -7.44 -40.47
N GLU A 41 -6.39 -8.60 -41.12
CA GLU A 41 -5.70 -9.82 -40.73
C GLU A 41 -4.18 -9.61 -40.65
N GLN A 42 -3.61 -8.90 -41.62
CA GLN A 42 -2.20 -8.56 -41.59
C GLN A 42 -1.84 -7.67 -40.38
N LYS A 43 -2.66 -6.68 -40.04
CA LYS A 43 -2.45 -5.83 -38.86
C LYS A 43 -2.55 -6.64 -37.56
N LEU A 44 -3.52 -7.54 -37.44
CA LEU A 44 -3.65 -8.44 -36.30
C LEU A 44 -2.41 -9.32 -36.15
N ALA A 45 -1.91 -9.90 -37.25
CA ALA A 45 -0.71 -10.72 -37.23
C ALA A 45 0.55 -9.90 -36.87
N GLN A 46 0.67 -8.67 -37.37
CA GLN A 46 1.75 -7.75 -36.99
C GLN A 46 1.69 -7.38 -35.48
N GLY A 47 0.50 -7.10 -34.95
CA GLY A 47 0.28 -6.85 -33.52
C GLY A 47 0.70 -8.03 -32.66
N GLN A 48 0.31 -9.27 -33.03
CA GLN A 48 0.73 -10.48 -32.34
C GLN A 48 2.27 -10.66 -32.41
N GLY A 49 2.86 -10.38 -33.58
CA GLY A 49 4.32 -10.40 -33.73
C GLY A 49 5.04 -9.40 -32.82
N ALA A 50 4.48 -8.21 -32.65
CA ALA A 50 5.02 -7.18 -31.74
C ALA A 50 4.93 -7.64 -30.27
N LEU A 51 3.81 -8.22 -29.84
CA LEU A 51 3.70 -8.82 -28.50
C LEU A 51 4.72 -9.95 -28.29
N ALA A 52 4.87 -10.82 -29.30
CA ALA A 52 5.84 -11.91 -29.21
C ALA A 52 7.30 -11.42 -29.09
N ARG A 53 7.61 -10.22 -29.56
CA ARG A 53 8.91 -9.56 -29.39
C ARG A 53 9.04 -8.74 -28.08
N GLY A 54 7.96 -8.57 -27.30
CA GLY A 54 7.96 -7.75 -26.07
C GLY A 54 7.79 -6.26 -26.32
N HIS A 55 7.09 -5.89 -27.39
CA HIS A 55 6.80 -4.50 -27.78
C HIS A 55 5.29 -4.17 -27.64
N PRO A 56 4.73 -4.14 -26.41
CA PRO A 56 3.29 -4.00 -26.20
C PRO A 56 2.72 -2.66 -26.69
N SER A 57 3.48 -1.57 -26.63
CA SER A 57 3.04 -0.26 -27.16
C SER A 57 2.86 -0.25 -28.67
N GLU A 58 3.78 -0.89 -29.42
CA GLU A 58 3.65 -1.10 -30.86
C GLU A 58 2.45 -1.99 -31.17
N ALA A 59 2.31 -3.09 -30.45
CA ALA A 59 1.20 -4.03 -30.61
C ALA A 59 -0.16 -3.34 -30.40
N ARG A 60 -0.31 -2.56 -29.33
CA ARG A 60 -1.53 -1.79 -29.04
C ARG A 60 -1.90 -0.86 -30.19
N THR A 61 -0.94 -0.19 -30.80
CA THR A 61 -1.17 0.71 -31.94
C THR A 61 -1.71 -0.09 -33.14
N LEU A 62 -1.05 -1.21 -33.49
CA LEU A 62 -1.44 -2.07 -34.59
C LEU A 62 -2.84 -2.68 -34.41
N PHE A 63 -3.16 -3.18 -33.21
CA PHE A 63 -4.49 -3.67 -32.86
C PHE A 63 -5.54 -2.55 -32.86
N GLY A 64 -5.19 -1.33 -32.46
CA GLY A 64 -6.07 -0.17 -32.53
C GLY A 64 -6.46 0.21 -33.98
N GLU A 65 -5.49 0.15 -34.89
CA GLU A 65 -5.75 0.31 -36.33
C GLU A 65 -6.64 -0.81 -36.88
N ALA A 66 -6.39 -2.06 -36.50
CA ALA A 66 -7.20 -3.22 -36.86
C ALA A 66 -8.64 -3.09 -36.33
N LEU A 67 -8.81 -2.65 -35.07
CA LEU A 67 -10.12 -2.42 -34.45
C LEU A 67 -10.95 -1.39 -35.21
N SER A 68 -10.35 -0.23 -35.50
CA SER A 68 -11.02 0.84 -36.26
C SER A 68 -11.48 0.36 -37.63
N ALA A 69 -10.67 -0.44 -38.31
CA ALA A 69 -10.99 -0.99 -39.61
C ALA A 69 -12.05 -2.10 -39.51
N ALA A 70 -12.00 -3.00 -38.53
CA ALA A 70 -12.98 -4.06 -38.31
C ALA A 70 -14.38 -3.49 -38.05
N GLN A 71 -14.46 -2.40 -37.27
CA GLN A 71 -15.70 -1.68 -36.98
C GLN A 71 -16.29 -1.03 -38.26
N LYS A 72 -15.48 -0.36 -39.06
CA LYS A 72 -15.92 0.23 -40.33
C LYS A 72 -16.44 -0.83 -41.33
N ASN A 73 -15.88 -2.04 -41.26
CA ASN A 73 -16.24 -3.14 -42.16
C ASN A 73 -17.35 -4.05 -41.59
N ASN A 74 -17.92 -3.77 -40.41
CA ASN A 74 -18.89 -4.64 -39.73
C ASN A 74 -18.37 -6.09 -39.61
N ALA A 75 -17.16 -6.29 -39.19
CA ALA A 75 -16.47 -7.58 -39.06
C ALA A 75 -16.31 -8.02 -37.59
N PRO A 76 -17.34 -8.56 -36.92
CA PRO A 76 -17.35 -8.80 -35.47
C PRO A 76 -16.26 -9.76 -35.02
N ALA A 77 -15.94 -10.80 -35.81
CA ALA A 77 -14.87 -11.73 -35.46
C ALA A 77 -13.47 -11.04 -35.40
N MET A 78 -13.18 -10.12 -36.33
CA MET A 78 -11.93 -9.36 -36.35
C MET A 78 -11.92 -8.28 -35.27
N GLU A 79 -13.07 -7.68 -34.96
CA GLU A 79 -13.22 -6.75 -33.86
C GLU A 79 -12.90 -7.40 -32.51
N ILE A 80 -13.40 -8.63 -32.30
CA ILE A 80 -13.07 -9.43 -31.08
C ILE A 80 -11.57 -9.66 -30.98
N ASP A 81 -10.94 -10.12 -32.05
CA ASP A 81 -9.49 -10.39 -32.04
C ASP A 81 -8.67 -9.13 -31.76
N ALA A 82 -9.06 -8.00 -32.36
CA ALA A 82 -8.39 -6.72 -32.12
C ALA A 82 -8.54 -6.25 -30.66
N ARG A 83 -9.75 -6.38 -30.09
CA ARG A 83 -10.00 -6.03 -28.67
C ARG A 83 -9.22 -6.92 -27.70
N ILE A 84 -9.15 -8.22 -27.97
CA ILE A 84 -8.34 -9.15 -27.15
C ILE A 84 -6.86 -8.75 -27.27
N GLY A 85 -6.35 -8.46 -28.47
CA GLY A 85 -4.96 -8.03 -28.67
C GLY A 85 -4.64 -6.70 -27.97
N ILE A 86 -5.56 -5.73 -27.97
CA ILE A 86 -5.41 -4.50 -27.20
C ILE A 86 -5.38 -4.83 -25.70
N ALA A 87 -6.27 -5.67 -25.22
CA ALA A 87 -6.33 -6.04 -23.81
C ALA A 87 -5.06 -6.76 -23.35
N GLU A 88 -4.49 -7.65 -24.16
CA GLU A 88 -3.19 -8.27 -23.88
C GLU A 88 -2.07 -7.22 -23.84
N SER A 89 -2.09 -6.26 -24.76
CA SER A 89 -1.12 -5.17 -24.79
C SER A 89 -1.20 -4.26 -23.56
N GLU A 90 -2.43 -3.88 -23.18
CA GLU A 90 -2.67 -3.06 -21.97
C GLU A 90 -2.27 -3.80 -20.69
N ARG A 91 -2.51 -5.11 -20.61
CA ARG A 91 -2.08 -5.95 -19.49
C ARG A 91 -0.57 -6.01 -19.35
N GLU A 92 0.16 -6.11 -20.46
CA GLU A 92 1.64 -6.06 -20.48
C GLU A 92 2.17 -4.64 -20.12
N LEU A 93 1.40 -3.59 -20.41
CA LEU A 93 1.70 -2.21 -20.01
C LEU A 93 1.29 -1.89 -18.57
N GLY A 94 0.53 -2.80 -17.90
CA GLY A 94 0.04 -2.62 -16.53
C GLY A 94 -1.30 -1.91 -16.39
N ASP A 95 -1.96 -1.52 -17.49
CA ASP A 95 -3.30 -0.91 -17.45
C ASP A 95 -4.41 -1.98 -17.48
N LEU A 96 -4.65 -2.60 -16.32
CA LEU A 96 -5.63 -3.66 -16.16
C LEU A 96 -7.08 -3.15 -16.33
N GLY A 97 -7.34 -1.88 -16.00
CA GLY A 97 -8.64 -1.25 -16.17
C GLY A 97 -9.00 -1.11 -17.65
N ALA A 98 -8.08 -0.58 -18.46
CA ALA A 98 -8.25 -0.50 -19.92
C ALA A 98 -8.40 -1.89 -20.55
N ALA A 99 -7.62 -2.87 -20.11
CA ALA A 99 -7.72 -4.25 -20.58
C ALA A 99 -9.11 -4.84 -20.32
N LEU A 100 -9.63 -4.73 -19.10
CA LEU A 100 -10.98 -5.20 -18.74
C LEU A 100 -12.05 -4.50 -19.57
N ALA A 101 -11.94 -3.19 -19.78
CA ALA A 101 -12.90 -2.42 -20.59
C ALA A 101 -12.98 -2.95 -22.04
N GLN A 102 -11.82 -3.26 -22.67
CA GLN A 102 -11.79 -3.82 -24.03
C GLN A 102 -12.44 -5.21 -24.08
N LEU A 103 -12.18 -6.07 -23.11
CA LEU A 103 -12.74 -7.42 -23.04
C LEU A 103 -14.26 -7.40 -22.75
N GLN A 104 -14.71 -6.51 -21.88
CA GLN A 104 -16.14 -6.29 -21.62
C GLN A 104 -16.87 -5.80 -22.88
N ALA A 105 -16.24 -4.92 -23.66
CA ALA A 105 -16.79 -4.47 -24.96
C ALA A 105 -16.80 -5.58 -26.03
N ALA A 106 -15.88 -6.55 -25.97
CA ALA A 106 -15.87 -7.71 -26.85
C ALA A 106 -16.97 -8.72 -26.54
N ARG A 107 -17.43 -8.82 -25.28
CA ARG A 107 -18.33 -9.87 -24.81
C ARG A 107 -19.65 -9.95 -25.57
N PRO A 108 -20.44 -8.89 -25.80
CA PRO A 108 -21.67 -8.97 -26.58
C PRO A 108 -21.43 -9.42 -28.02
N LEU A 109 -20.27 -9.09 -28.61
CA LEU A 109 -19.90 -9.51 -29.96
C LEU A 109 -19.66 -11.02 -30.05
N GLY A 110 -19.28 -11.69 -28.97
CA GLY A 110 -19.11 -13.15 -28.92
C GLY A 110 -20.40 -13.94 -29.14
N GLN A 111 -21.57 -13.29 -28.99
CA GLN A 111 -22.89 -13.86 -29.26
C GLN A 111 -23.41 -13.52 -30.66
N ASP A 112 -22.66 -12.73 -31.44
CA ASP A 112 -23.02 -12.34 -32.80
C ASP A 112 -22.91 -13.57 -33.74
N PRO A 113 -23.84 -13.77 -34.69
CA PRO A 113 -23.70 -14.84 -35.68
C PRO A 113 -22.42 -14.80 -36.54
N GLY A 114 -21.80 -13.64 -36.65
CA GLY A 114 -20.53 -13.45 -37.35
C GLY A 114 -19.30 -13.78 -36.50
N ALA A 115 -19.46 -14.08 -35.20
CA ALA A 115 -18.36 -14.52 -34.33
C ALA A 115 -17.96 -15.99 -34.59
N ARG A 116 -16.69 -16.32 -34.36
CA ARG A 116 -16.24 -17.72 -34.46
C ARG A 116 -16.62 -18.50 -33.19
N PRO A 117 -16.92 -19.81 -33.28
CA PRO A 117 -17.38 -20.62 -32.15
C PRO A 117 -16.45 -20.61 -30.93
N ALA A 118 -15.15 -20.41 -31.15
CA ALA A 118 -14.13 -20.35 -30.06
C ALA A 118 -14.07 -19.00 -29.35
N GLN A 119 -14.59 -17.90 -29.94
CA GLN A 119 -14.39 -16.55 -29.44
C GLN A 119 -15.08 -16.27 -28.09
N PRO A 120 -16.28 -16.80 -27.75
CA PRO A 120 -16.84 -16.68 -26.42
C PRO A 120 -15.87 -17.21 -25.34
N ALA A 121 -15.31 -18.40 -25.55
CA ALA A 121 -14.33 -18.96 -24.63
C ALA A 121 -13.05 -18.09 -24.54
N MET A 122 -12.57 -17.57 -25.66
CA MET A 122 -11.40 -16.67 -25.68
C MET A 122 -11.64 -15.42 -24.83
N ILE A 123 -12.79 -14.76 -25.00
CA ILE A 123 -13.14 -13.54 -24.26
C ILE A 123 -13.24 -13.83 -22.77
N GLU A 124 -13.94 -14.91 -22.38
CA GLU A 124 -14.17 -15.25 -20.97
C GLU A 124 -12.88 -15.64 -20.26
N ILE A 125 -12.00 -16.43 -20.89
CA ILE A 125 -10.70 -16.76 -20.34
C ILE A 125 -9.83 -15.51 -20.20
N ALA A 126 -9.81 -14.63 -21.20
CA ALA A 126 -9.08 -13.37 -21.13
C ALA A 126 -9.63 -12.44 -20.04
N LEU A 127 -10.96 -12.36 -19.88
CA LEU A 127 -11.61 -11.63 -18.76
C LEU A 127 -11.19 -12.23 -17.41
N GLY A 128 -11.23 -13.55 -17.28
CA GLY A 128 -10.85 -14.25 -16.07
C GLY A 128 -9.40 -14.01 -15.69
N GLY A 129 -8.47 -14.17 -16.62
CA GLY A 129 -7.04 -13.94 -16.40
C GLY A 129 -6.72 -12.46 -16.10
N THR A 130 -7.42 -11.52 -16.73
CA THR A 130 -7.25 -10.08 -16.47
C THR A 130 -7.86 -9.68 -15.13
N ALA A 131 -9.05 -10.20 -14.78
CA ALA A 131 -9.68 -9.99 -13.47
C ALA A 131 -8.81 -10.56 -12.33
N LEU A 132 -8.18 -11.73 -12.55
CA LEU A 132 -7.25 -12.33 -11.62
C LEU A 132 -6.03 -11.41 -11.40
N ALA A 133 -5.46 -10.87 -12.47
CA ALA A 133 -4.35 -9.91 -12.39
C ALA A 133 -4.78 -8.61 -11.67
N ALA A 134 -6.03 -8.17 -11.86
CA ALA A 134 -6.62 -7.00 -11.22
C ALA A 134 -7.06 -7.23 -9.76
N GLY A 135 -6.77 -8.39 -9.17
CA GLY A 135 -7.13 -8.69 -7.78
C GLY A 135 -8.63 -8.90 -7.53
N GLN A 136 -9.39 -9.33 -8.55
CA GLN A 136 -10.85 -9.57 -8.50
C GLN A 136 -11.15 -11.07 -8.53
N PRO A 137 -10.88 -11.85 -7.46
CA PRO A 137 -10.92 -13.32 -7.49
C PRO A 137 -12.32 -13.90 -7.76
N GLU A 138 -13.39 -13.24 -7.31
CA GLU A 138 -14.78 -13.70 -7.54
C GLU A 138 -15.18 -13.56 -9.00
N ASN A 139 -14.85 -12.40 -9.60
CA ASN A 139 -15.06 -12.15 -11.03
C ASN A 139 -14.22 -13.12 -11.88
N ALA A 140 -12.94 -13.31 -11.51
CA ALA A 140 -12.03 -14.21 -12.18
C ALA A 140 -12.59 -15.64 -12.20
N GLN A 141 -13.07 -16.16 -11.06
CA GLN A 141 -13.66 -17.49 -10.97
C GLN A 141 -14.84 -17.64 -11.92
N THR A 142 -15.77 -16.70 -11.88
CA THR A 142 -16.99 -16.72 -12.72
C THR A 142 -16.62 -16.81 -14.19
N TRP A 143 -15.67 -15.99 -14.65
CA TRP A 143 -15.24 -15.93 -16.04
C TRP A 143 -14.45 -17.17 -16.46
N LEU A 144 -13.53 -17.66 -15.63
CA LEU A 144 -12.71 -18.83 -15.93
C LEU A 144 -13.56 -20.10 -16.03
N GLU A 145 -14.51 -20.31 -15.11
CA GLU A 145 -15.42 -21.44 -15.15
C GLU A 145 -16.32 -21.43 -16.41
N ALA A 146 -16.80 -20.24 -16.82
CA ALA A 146 -17.57 -20.09 -18.05
C ALA A 146 -16.71 -20.37 -19.28
N GLY A 147 -15.51 -19.77 -19.37
CA GLY A 147 -14.60 -19.97 -20.49
C GLY A 147 -14.10 -21.42 -20.64
N ILE A 148 -13.79 -22.08 -19.51
CA ILE A 148 -13.40 -23.51 -19.48
C ILE A 148 -14.58 -24.39 -20.00
N ARG A 149 -15.80 -24.09 -19.63
CA ARG A 149 -16.99 -24.81 -20.09
C ARG A 149 -17.16 -24.64 -21.59
N HIS A 150 -17.15 -23.41 -22.11
CA HIS A 150 -17.27 -23.15 -23.56
C HIS A 150 -16.11 -23.76 -24.36
N ALA A 151 -14.86 -23.70 -23.81
CA ALA A 151 -13.72 -24.36 -24.48
C ALA A 151 -13.88 -25.86 -24.58
N ARG A 152 -14.51 -26.51 -23.59
CA ARG A 152 -14.81 -27.95 -23.60
C ARG A 152 -15.93 -28.28 -24.56
N GLU A 153 -17.02 -27.48 -24.60
CA GLU A 153 -18.14 -27.67 -25.49
C GLU A 153 -17.77 -27.49 -26.98
N THR A 154 -16.78 -26.63 -27.26
CA THR A 154 -16.31 -26.35 -28.61
C THR A 154 -15.04 -27.14 -28.99
N ASP A 155 -14.65 -28.13 -28.18
CA ASP A 155 -13.44 -28.95 -28.37
C ASP A 155 -12.16 -28.13 -28.66
N GLN A 156 -11.88 -27.15 -27.79
CA GLN A 156 -10.74 -26.25 -27.91
C GLN A 156 -9.69 -26.54 -26.82
N PRO A 157 -8.82 -27.56 -26.96
CA PRO A 157 -7.88 -27.97 -25.94
C PRO A 157 -6.87 -26.87 -25.57
N ARG A 158 -6.53 -26.01 -26.52
CA ARG A 158 -5.70 -24.82 -26.31
C ARG A 158 -6.33 -23.84 -25.31
N LEU A 159 -7.59 -23.49 -25.51
CA LEU A 159 -8.31 -22.59 -24.61
C LEU A 159 -8.60 -23.24 -23.27
N LEU A 160 -8.94 -24.54 -23.27
CA LEU A 160 -9.11 -25.31 -22.06
C LEU A 160 -7.86 -25.28 -21.18
N ALA A 161 -6.66 -25.48 -21.77
CA ALA A 161 -5.40 -25.40 -21.07
C ALA A 161 -5.13 -24.00 -20.48
N ALA A 162 -5.40 -22.93 -21.24
CA ALA A 162 -5.23 -21.55 -20.77
C ALA A 162 -6.16 -21.24 -19.60
N GLY A 163 -7.47 -21.57 -19.71
CA GLY A 163 -8.41 -21.36 -18.61
C GLY A 163 -8.07 -22.17 -17.36
N GLN A 164 -7.61 -23.42 -17.52
CA GLN A 164 -7.14 -24.24 -16.39
C GLN A 164 -5.87 -23.66 -15.75
N LEU A 165 -4.93 -23.09 -16.52
CA LEU A 165 -3.74 -22.44 -16.00
C LEU A 165 -4.11 -21.28 -15.07
N ASP A 166 -5.01 -20.41 -15.51
CA ASP A 166 -5.44 -19.25 -14.74
C ASP A 166 -6.30 -19.66 -13.53
N LEU A 167 -7.17 -20.70 -13.67
CA LEU A 167 -7.92 -21.25 -12.54
C LEU A 167 -6.99 -21.86 -11.48
N GLY A 168 -5.95 -22.57 -11.89
CA GLY A 168 -4.90 -23.07 -10.97
C GLY A 168 -4.23 -21.94 -10.23
N THR A 169 -3.96 -20.82 -10.90
CA THR A 169 -3.40 -19.62 -10.27
C THR A 169 -4.37 -19.01 -9.27
N LEU A 170 -5.66 -18.92 -9.57
CA LEU A 170 -6.70 -18.46 -8.64
C LEU A 170 -6.74 -19.30 -7.36
N LEU A 171 -6.76 -20.64 -7.51
CA LEU A 171 -6.79 -21.57 -6.37
C LEU A 171 -5.53 -21.44 -5.50
N ALA A 172 -4.36 -21.33 -6.14
CA ALA A 172 -3.11 -21.10 -5.45
C ALA A 172 -3.13 -19.81 -4.59
N LEU A 173 -3.74 -18.77 -5.13
CA LEU A 173 -3.88 -17.48 -4.45
C LEU A 173 -4.84 -17.54 -3.24
N ARG A 174 -5.80 -18.44 -3.27
CA ARG A 174 -6.71 -18.71 -2.14
C ARG A 174 -6.10 -19.65 -1.09
N GLY A 175 -4.87 -20.15 -1.31
CA GLY A 175 -4.25 -21.12 -0.42
C GLY A 175 -4.71 -22.56 -0.63
N GLU A 176 -5.51 -22.84 -1.66
CA GLU A 176 -6.03 -24.16 -2.01
C GLU A 176 -4.99 -24.96 -2.81
N SER A 177 -3.79 -25.12 -2.25
CA SER A 177 -2.59 -25.58 -2.95
C SER A 177 -2.76 -26.94 -3.62
N GLN A 178 -3.45 -27.90 -2.97
CA GLN A 178 -3.64 -29.25 -3.54
C GLN A 178 -4.54 -29.22 -4.78
N GLN A 179 -5.63 -28.44 -4.72
CA GLN A 179 -6.55 -28.29 -5.87
C GLN A 179 -5.84 -27.55 -7.02
N ALA A 180 -5.07 -26.52 -6.69
CA ALA A 180 -4.28 -25.79 -7.68
C ALA A 180 -3.28 -26.70 -8.41
N LEU A 181 -2.59 -27.56 -7.67
CA LEU A 181 -1.64 -28.54 -8.25
C LEU A 181 -2.32 -29.48 -9.24
N ASP A 182 -3.49 -30.04 -8.86
CA ASP A 182 -4.26 -30.94 -9.72
C ASP A 182 -4.76 -30.22 -10.99
N VAL A 183 -5.13 -28.92 -10.86
CA VAL A 183 -5.56 -28.12 -12.01
C VAL A 183 -4.39 -27.78 -12.91
N TYR A 184 -3.22 -27.43 -12.38
CA TYR A 184 -2.02 -27.21 -13.18
C TYR A 184 -1.56 -28.47 -13.94
N ARG A 185 -1.63 -29.64 -13.31
CA ARG A 185 -1.31 -30.92 -14.00
C ARG A 185 -2.26 -31.16 -15.17
N ARG A 186 -3.57 -30.97 -14.98
CA ARG A 186 -4.57 -31.08 -16.05
C ARG A 186 -4.34 -30.05 -17.15
N SER A 187 -3.97 -28.82 -16.78
CA SER A 187 -3.59 -27.79 -17.75
C SER A 187 -2.41 -28.22 -18.61
N ALA A 188 -1.36 -28.78 -17.99
CA ALA A 188 -0.18 -29.26 -18.72
C ALA A 188 -0.54 -30.41 -19.67
N GLU A 189 -1.38 -31.37 -19.26
CA GLU A 189 -1.85 -32.48 -20.08
C GLU A 189 -2.68 -31.97 -21.27
N SER A 190 -3.66 -31.08 -21.02
CA SER A 190 -4.50 -30.47 -22.07
C SER A 190 -3.66 -29.69 -23.08
N ALA A 191 -2.67 -28.95 -22.58
CA ALA A 191 -1.77 -28.16 -23.41
C ALA A 191 -0.90 -29.06 -24.32
N LEU A 192 -0.33 -30.13 -23.78
CA LEU A 192 0.45 -31.08 -24.57
C LEU A 192 -0.41 -31.80 -25.63
N ALA A 193 -1.64 -32.19 -25.27
CA ALA A 193 -2.58 -32.79 -26.21
C ALA A 193 -2.96 -31.82 -27.36
N GLY A 194 -3.04 -30.51 -27.06
CA GLY A 194 -3.31 -29.45 -28.04
C GLY A 194 -2.07 -28.92 -28.78
N GLY A 195 -0.87 -29.44 -28.52
CA GLY A 195 0.39 -28.96 -29.11
C GLY A 195 0.88 -27.61 -28.54
N GLU A 196 0.34 -27.16 -27.40
CA GLU A 196 0.63 -25.86 -26.79
C GLU A 196 1.80 -25.97 -25.78
N THR A 197 3.01 -26.11 -26.29
CA THR A 197 4.23 -26.32 -25.51
C THR A 197 4.47 -25.23 -24.46
N LEU A 198 4.18 -23.95 -24.78
CA LEU A 198 4.34 -22.82 -23.85
C LEU A 198 3.38 -22.94 -22.67
N ALA A 199 2.10 -23.25 -22.90
CA ALA A 199 1.10 -23.38 -21.86
C ALA A 199 1.46 -24.56 -20.92
N ALA A 200 1.90 -25.70 -21.50
CA ALA A 200 2.35 -26.84 -20.73
C ALA A 200 3.56 -26.49 -19.83
N ALA A 201 4.55 -25.81 -20.39
CA ALA A 201 5.72 -25.38 -19.63
C ALA A 201 5.35 -24.41 -18.48
N LYS A 202 4.49 -23.43 -18.73
CA LYS A 202 3.97 -22.52 -17.69
C LYS A 202 3.21 -23.26 -16.59
N ALA A 203 2.35 -24.21 -16.94
CA ALA A 203 1.60 -25.00 -15.97
C ALA A 203 2.53 -25.81 -15.04
N LEU A 204 3.58 -26.46 -15.60
CA LEU A 204 4.59 -27.19 -14.83
C LEU A 204 5.41 -26.24 -13.92
N ALA A 205 5.78 -25.06 -14.42
CA ALA A 205 6.49 -24.05 -13.64
C ALA A 205 5.65 -23.56 -12.43
N ASN A 206 4.35 -23.34 -12.64
CA ASN A 206 3.45 -22.94 -11.57
C ASN A 206 3.19 -24.07 -10.56
N ALA A 207 3.06 -25.32 -11.03
CA ALA A 207 2.98 -26.49 -10.16
C ALA A 207 4.23 -26.61 -9.27
N ALA A 208 5.42 -26.40 -9.82
CA ALA A 208 6.67 -26.43 -9.06
C ALA A 208 6.73 -25.36 -7.95
N ARG A 209 6.02 -24.23 -8.08
CA ARG A 209 5.95 -23.21 -7.03
C ARG A 209 5.15 -23.64 -5.81
N LEU A 210 4.23 -24.59 -5.94
CA LEU A 210 3.38 -25.11 -4.85
C LEU A 210 4.06 -26.25 -4.08
N GLU A 211 4.98 -26.97 -4.68
CA GLU A 211 5.66 -28.13 -4.09
C GLU A 211 6.83 -27.71 -3.19
N LEU A 212 6.52 -26.93 -2.15
CA LEU A 212 7.52 -26.46 -1.17
C LEU A 212 8.02 -27.58 -0.25
N ASN A 213 7.20 -28.60 -0.02
CA ASN A 213 7.47 -29.70 0.91
C ASN A 213 8.11 -30.91 0.24
N ASP A 214 8.17 -30.95 -1.10
CA ASP A 214 8.83 -32.02 -1.89
C ASP A 214 9.82 -31.38 -2.87
N PRO A 215 11.08 -31.16 -2.45
CA PRO A 215 12.11 -30.58 -3.30
C PRO A 215 12.43 -31.45 -4.55
N ALA A 216 12.31 -32.76 -4.46
CA ALA A 216 12.61 -33.65 -5.59
C ALA A 216 11.55 -33.53 -6.69
N LEU A 217 10.27 -33.50 -6.33
CA LEU A 217 9.17 -33.25 -7.26
C LEU A 217 9.25 -31.84 -7.85
N CYS A 218 9.58 -30.85 -7.03
CA CYS A 218 9.78 -29.47 -7.50
C CYS A 218 10.88 -29.44 -8.59
N GLU A 219 12.04 -30.06 -8.35
CA GLU A 219 13.14 -30.11 -9.30
C GLU A 219 12.73 -30.84 -10.59
N GLU A 220 12.04 -32.00 -10.50
CA GLU A 220 11.51 -32.69 -11.67
C GLU A 220 10.63 -31.80 -12.53
N LEU A 221 9.67 -31.10 -11.92
CA LEU A 221 8.75 -30.20 -12.62
C LEU A 221 9.50 -29.05 -13.30
N LEU A 222 10.51 -28.48 -12.65
CA LEU A 222 11.34 -27.41 -13.22
C LEU A 222 12.15 -27.90 -14.41
N VAL A 223 12.79 -29.08 -14.30
CA VAL A 223 13.55 -29.68 -15.39
C VAL A 223 12.65 -29.95 -16.61
N ARG A 224 11.46 -30.51 -16.40
CA ARG A 224 10.49 -30.76 -17.48
C ARG A 224 10.03 -29.47 -18.13
N SER A 225 9.69 -28.43 -17.31
CA SER A 225 9.33 -27.13 -17.83
C SER A 225 10.44 -26.47 -18.63
N ALA A 226 11.70 -26.54 -18.14
CA ALA A 226 12.85 -25.99 -18.84
C ALA A 226 13.13 -26.70 -20.18
N ALA A 227 12.96 -28.05 -20.23
CA ALA A 227 13.09 -28.81 -21.48
C ALA A 227 12.06 -28.36 -22.53
N LEU A 228 10.80 -28.16 -22.14
CA LEU A 228 9.75 -27.62 -23.01
C LEU A 228 10.06 -26.17 -23.43
N ALA A 229 10.49 -25.33 -22.51
CA ALA A 229 10.86 -23.94 -22.82
C ALA A 229 11.97 -23.85 -23.87
N ARG A 230 12.98 -24.72 -23.80
CA ARG A 230 14.07 -24.76 -24.79
C ARG A 230 13.62 -25.12 -26.19
N SER A 231 12.60 -25.97 -26.33
CA SER A 231 12.05 -26.33 -27.64
C SER A 231 11.27 -25.22 -28.34
N LEU A 232 10.91 -24.15 -27.60
CA LEU A 232 10.18 -23.00 -28.14
C LEU A 232 11.07 -22.09 -29.00
N PRO A 233 10.52 -21.48 -30.07
CA PRO A 233 11.21 -20.41 -30.79
C PRO A 233 11.44 -19.21 -29.86
N PRO A 234 12.43 -18.33 -30.15
CA PRO A 234 12.66 -17.11 -29.41
C PRO A 234 11.39 -16.25 -29.35
N SER A 235 10.97 -15.88 -28.14
CA SER A 235 9.82 -15.00 -27.90
C SER A 235 9.92 -14.38 -26.52
N HIS A 236 9.24 -13.25 -26.30
CA HIS A 236 9.10 -12.61 -24.99
C HIS A 236 8.59 -13.60 -23.93
N ALA A 237 7.58 -14.39 -24.27
CA ALA A 237 7.01 -15.39 -23.37
C ALA A 237 8.03 -16.51 -23.00
N LYS A 238 8.90 -16.94 -23.94
CA LYS A 238 10.00 -17.86 -23.64
C LYS A 238 11.01 -17.22 -22.69
N ALA A 239 11.41 -15.98 -22.93
CA ALA A 239 12.36 -15.27 -22.07
C ALA A 239 11.83 -15.17 -20.64
N ASN A 240 10.57 -14.74 -20.46
CA ASN A 240 9.94 -14.62 -19.15
C ASN A 240 9.77 -15.96 -18.44
N LEU A 241 9.44 -17.02 -19.15
CA LEU A 241 9.37 -18.36 -18.57
C LEU A 241 10.73 -18.81 -18.05
N LEU A 242 11.80 -18.63 -18.84
CA LEU A 242 13.17 -18.98 -18.44
C LEU A 242 13.64 -18.16 -17.23
N ILE A 243 13.28 -16.85 -17.15
CA ILE A 243 13.53 -15.98 -15.99
C ILE A 243 12.85 -16.58 -14.75
N SER A 244 11.57 -16.92 -14.87
CA SER A 244 10.78 -17.47 -13.75
C SER A 244 11.34 -18.83 -13.27
N LEU A 245 11.78 -19.68 -14.18
CA LEU A 245 12.43 -20.95 -13.84
C LEU A 245 13.79 -20.72 -13.17
N GLY A 246 14.59 -19.79 -13.67
CA GLY A 246 15.88 -19.43 -13.08
C GLY A 246 15.73 -18.87 -11.66
N GLU A 247 14.81 -17.96 -11.44
CA GLU A 247 14.47 -17.42 -10.12
C GLU A 247 14.07 -18.54 -9.14
N ARG A 248 13.22 -19.46 -9.59
CA ARG A 248 12.77 -20.57 -8.74
C ARG A 248 13.91 -21.55 -8.43
N SER A 249 14.74 -21.87 -9.41
CA SER A 249 15.89 -22.76 -9.21
C SER A 249 16.89 -22.21 -8.20
N MET A 250 17.06 -20.87 -8.11
CA MET A 250 17.89 -20.22 -7.08
C MET A 250 17.44 -20.54 -5.66
N SER A 251 16.15 -20.77 -5.42
CA SER A 251 15.62 -21.08 -4.09
C SER A 251 15.88 -22.51 -3.64
N LEU A 252 16.14 -23.43 -4.58
CA LEU A 252 16.34 -24.85 -4.31
C LEU A 252 17.82 -25.23 -4.17
N SER A 253 18.71 -24.51 -4.85
CA SER A 253 20.13 -24.87 -4.89
C SER A 253 20.94 -24.21 -3.78
N SER A 254 21.77 -25.02 -3.09
CA SER A 254 22.64 -24.53 -2.03
C SER A 254 24.03 -24.06 -2.53
N ALA A 255 24.48 -24.51 -3.68
CA ALA A 255 25.69 -24.03 -4.38
C ALA A 255 25.75 -24.60 -5.82
N GLU A 256 25.82 -23.72 -6.82
CA GLU A 256 26.01 -24.14 -8.22
C GLU A 256 27.35 -23.64 -8.77
N PRO A 257 27.92 -24.40 -9.78
CA PRO A 257 29.08 -23.95 -10.53
C PRO A 257 28.78 -22.61 -11.24
N THR A 258 29.67 -21.65 -11.10
CA THR A 258 29.51 -20.26 -11.53
C THR A 258 30.11 -19.95 -12.92
N ASP A 259 30.49 -20.97 -13.70
CA ASP A 259 31.16 -20.80 -14.98
C ASP A 259 30.14 -20.56 -16.13
N PRO A 260 30.23 -19.45 -16.88
CA PRO A 260 29.31 -19.11 -17.98
C PRO A 260 29.33 -20.12 -19.14
N GLY A 261 30.36 -20.97 -19.23
CA GLY A 261 30.51 -21.99 -20.29
C GLY A 261 29.87 -23.33 -19.99
N SER A 262 29.38 -23.56 -18.76
CA SER A 262 28.72 -24.80 -18.39
C SER A 262 27.27 -24.78 -18.89
N GLN A 263 26.90 -25.70 -19.79
CA GLN A 263 25.49 -25.96 -20.17
C GLN A 263 24.75 -26.62 -18.98
N THR A 264 24.65 -25.88 -17.88
CA THR A 264 23.98 -26.37 -16.67
C THR A 264 22.49 -26.11 -16.73
N THR A 265 21.69 -27.07 -16.34
CA THR A 265 20.26 -27.00 -16.09
C THR A 265 19.93 -26.09 -14.89
N GLY A 266 20.95 -25.52 -14.26
CA GLY A 266 20.82 -24.67 -13.07
C GLY A 266 20.36 -23.24 -13.33
N ALA A 267 20.13 -22.51 -12.24
CA ALA A 267 19.55 -21.17 -12.24
C ALA A 267 20.28 -20.20 -13.18
N ALA A 268 21.61 -20.15 -13.10
CA ALA A 268 22.42 -19.26 -13.94
C ALA A 268 22.28 -19.56 -15.43
N GLY A 269 22.28 -20.86 -15.81
CA GLY A 269 22.13 -21.32 -17.19
C GLY A 269 20.79 -20.85 -17.79
N LEU A 270 19.71 -21.01 -17.05
CA LEU A 270 18.37 -20.54 -17.46
C LEU A 270 18.30 -19.02 -17.64
N LEU A 271 18.91 -18.27 -16.73
CA LEU A 271 18.93 -16.80 -16.80
C LEU A 271 19.82 -16.28 -17.96
N TRP A 272 20.94 -16.94 -18.25
CA TRP A 272 21.76 -16.60 -19.42
C TRP A 272 21.05 -16.92 -20.74
N GLU A 273 20.32 -18.05 -20.81
CA GLU A 273 19.48 -18.38 -21.97
C GLU A 273 18.34 -17.39 -22.15
N ALA A 274 17.72 -16.95 -21.02
CA ALA A 274 16.71 -15.90 -21.04
C ALA A 274 17.26 -14.57 -21.58
N LEU A 275 18.46 -14.16 -21.11
CA LEU A 275 19.13 -12.95 -21.59
C LEU A 275 19.44 -13.03 -23.09
N ALA A 276 20.01 -14.15 -23.54
CA ALA A 276 20.31 -14.36 -24.97
C ALA A 276 19.03 -14.31 -25.82
N THR A 277 17.92 -14.89 -25.32
CA THR A 277 16.63 -14.82 -25.99
C THR A 277 16.12 -13.37 -26.06
N ALA A 278 16.16 -12.64 -24.95
CA ALA A 278 15.72 -11.25 -24.87
C ALA A 278 16.56 -10.33 -25.79
N ASP A 279 17.88 -10.49 -25.80
CA ASP A 279 18.78 -9.72 -26.66
C ASP A 279 18.52 -10.00 -28.13
N SER A 280 18.19 -11.24 -28.52
CA SER A 280 17.83 -11.58 -29.90
C SER A 280 16.55 -10.93 -30.40
N LEU A 281 15.68 -10.49 -29.49
CA LEU A 281 14.38 -9.86 -29.74
C LEU A 281 14.42 -8.32 -29.59
N ASP A 282 15.55 -7.74 -29.14
CA ASP A 282 15.67 -6.36 -28.64
C ASP A 282 14.61 -6.09 -27.57
N ASP A 283 14.44 -7.04 -26.62
CA ASP A 283 13.51 -6.93 -25.48
C ASP A 283 14.28 -6.46 -24.23
N PRO A 284 14.39 -5.14 -23.99
CA PRO A 284 15.13 -4.61 -22.86
C PRO A 284 14.47 -4.89 -21.51
N ARG A 285 13.16 -5.15 -21.48
CA ARG A 285 12.43 -5.50 -20.25
C ARG A 285 12.84 -6.89 -19.77
N ALA A 286 12.71 -7.91 -20.62
CA ALA A 286 13.12 -9.27 -20.27
C ALA A 286 14.63 -9.34 -19.99
N ALA A 287 15.46 -8.64 -20.79
CA ALA A 287 16.90 -8.57 -20.54
C ALA A 287 17.23 -7.96 -19.16
N SER A 288 16.52 -6.93 -18.74
CA SER A 288 16.67 -6.31 -17.41
C SER A 288 16.35 -7.30 -16.29
N TYR A 289 15.26 -8.05 -16.39
CA TYR A 289 14.91 -9.07 -15.39
C TYR A 289 15.93 -10.22 -15.35
N ALA A 290 16.36 -10.74 -16.50
CA ALA A 290 17.38 -11.78 -16.57
C ALA A 290 18.70 -11.35 -15.91
N LEU A 291 19.18 -10.14 -16.24
CA LEU A 291 20.39 -9.56 -15.64
C LEU A 291 20.23 -9.28 -14.14
N GLY A 292 19.07 -8.78 -13.70
CA GLY A 292 18.81 -8.50 -12.30
C GLY A 292 18.82 -9.77 -11.45
N PHE A 293 18.19 -10.85 -11.91
CA PHE A 293 18.23 -12.14 -11.20
C PHE A 293 19.61 -12.81 -11.30
N LEU A 294 20.38 -12.63 -12.40
CA LEU A 294 21.78 -13.02 -12.45
C LEU A 294 22.61 -12.28 -11.40
N GLY A 295 22.35 -10.99 -11.20
CA GLY A 295 22.96 -10.22 -10.13
C GLY A 295 22.65 -10.80 -8.76
N ALA A 296 21.37 -11.14 -8.49
CA ALA A 296 20.96 -11.81 -7.25
C ALA A 296 21.60 -13.20 -7.07
N PHE A 297 21.73 -13.95 -8.16
CA PHE A 297 22.44 -15.22 -8.15
C PHE A 297 23.92 -15.06 -7.75
N TYR A 298 24.63 -14.10 -8.33
CA TYR A 298 26.02 -13.82 -7.97
C TYR A 298 26.16 -13.29 -6.55
N GLU A 299 25.22 -12.47 -6.08
CA GLU A 299 25.19 -12.02 -4.68
C GLU A 299 25.05 -13.19 -3.70
N LYS A 300 24.10 -14.09 -3.94
CA LYS A 300 23.90 -15.31 -3.13
C LYS A 300 25.15 -16.21 -3.08
N ASN A 301 25.92 -16.23 -4.16
CA ASN A 301 27.16 -17.02 -4.26
C ASN A 301 28.44 -16.23 -3.85
N GLY A 302 28.31 -15.07 -3.22
CA GLY A 302 29.42 -14.29 -2.68
C GLY A 302 30.31 -13.61 -3.75
N GLN A 303 29.84 -13.49 -4.99
CA GLN A 303 30.58 -12.87 -6.12
C GLN A 303 30.18 -11.41 -6.29
N ALA A 304 30.53 -10.57 -5.31
CA ALA A 304 30.07 -9.19 -5.18
C ALA A 304 30.33 -8.33 -6.43
N ASP A 305 31.52 -8.42 -7.04
CA ASP A 305 31.87 -7.61 -8.23
C ASP A 305 31.00 -7.98 -9.44
N ARG A 306 30.78 -9.28 -9.65
CA ARG A 306 29.89 -9.77 -10.72
C ARG A 306 28.44 -9.38 -10.44
N ALA A 307 28.00 -9.52 -9.19
CA ALA A 307 26.67 -9.12 -8.78
C ALA A 307 26.40 -7.63 -9.08
N LEU A 308 27.33 -6.74 -8.68
CA LEU A 308 27.21 -5.32 -8.92
C LEU A 308 27.24 -4.98 -10.41
N SER A 309 28.19 -5.53 -11.15
CA SER A 309 28.31 -5.27 -12.61
C SER A 309 27.07 -5.74 -13.36
N THR A 310 26.53 -6.92 -13.04
CA THR A 310 25.33 -7.47 -13.70
C THR A 310 24.08 -6.66 -13.32
N THR A 311 23.99 -6.23 -12.03
CA THR A 311 22.91 -5.37 -11.57
C THR A 311 22.95 -3.99 -12.24
N ASP A 312 24.14 -3.38 -12.44
CA ASP A 312 24.29 -2.12 -13.17
C ASP A 312 23.80 -2.26 -14.62
N GLN A 313 24.05 -3.39 -15.27
CA GLN A 313 23.52 -3.68 -16.62
C GLN A 313 21.98 -3.82 -16.59
N ALA A 314 21.41 -4.48 -15.56
CA ALA A 314 19.97 -4.58 -15.41
C ALA A 314 19.30 -3.21 -15.28
N VAL A 315 19.88 -2.32 -14.45
CA VAL A 315 19.45 -0.93 -14.31
C VAL A 315 19.51 -0.19 -15.65
N ALA A 316 20.62 -0.35 -16.39
CA ALA A 316 20.77 0.33 -17.68
C ALA A 316 19.72 -0.12 -18.70
N ARG A 317 19.38 -1.43 -18.76
CA ARG A 317 18.34 -1.96 -19.65
C ARG A 317 16.95 -1.43 -19.27
N ALA A 318 16.60 -1.44 -17.99
CA ALA A 318 15.33 -0.91 -17.49
C ALA A 318 15.18 0.60 -17.73
N ALA A 319 16.27 1.36 -17.58
CA ALA A 319 16.26 2.81 -17.79
C ALA A 319 16.02 3.20 -19.26
N ARG A 320 16.41 2.36 -20.24
CA ARG A 320 16.13 2.61 -21.68
C ARG A 320 14.64 2.75 -21.99
N ILE A 321 13.78 2.09 -21.22
CA ILE A 321 12.34 2.02 -21.47
C ILE A 321 11.51 2.65 -20.32
N ASP A 322 12.19 3.35 -19.39
CA ASP A 322 11.59 3.90 -18.17
C ASP A 322 10.65 2.89 -17.47
N ALA A 323 11.17 1.68 -17.19
CA ALA A 323 10.43 0.61 -16.54
C ALA A 323 10.54 0.72 -15.00
N PRO A 324 9.65 1.46 -14.32
CA PRO A 324 9.76 1.70 -12.90
C PRO A 324 9.62 0.42 -12.06
N GLU A 325 8.85 -0.57 -12.54
CA GLU A 325 8.61 -1.87 -11.87
C GLU A 325 9.86 -2.76 -11.77
N SER A 326 10.83 -2.57 -12.65
CA SER A 326 12.13 -3.25 -12.57
C SER A 326 13.22 -2.35 -12.00
N LEU A 327 13.16 -1.04 -12.27
CA LEU A 327 14.14 -0.07 -11.79
C LEU A 327 14.25 -0.03 -10.27
N TYR A 328 13.13 0.00 -9.53
CA TYR A 328 13.20 0.05 -8.07
C TYR A 328 13.86 -1.22 -7.49
N ARG A 329 13.59 -2.38 -8.06
CA ARG A 329 14.15 -3.65 -7.61
C ARG A 329 15.67 -3.69 -7.79
N TRP A 330 16.13 -3.33 -8.98
CA TRP A 330 17.57 -3.37 -9.28
C TRP A 330 18.34 -2.25 -8.61
N GLN A 331 17.74 -1.10 -8.41
CA GLN A 331 18.36 -0.02 -7.63
C GLN A 331 18.44 -0.39 -6.14
N ALA A 332 17.45 -1.06 -5.59
CA ALA A 332 17.52 -1.59 -4.23
C ALA A 332 18.60 -2.67 -4.08
N GLN A 333 18.70 -3.59 -5.04
CA GLN A 333 19.78 -4.59 -5.09
C GLN A 333 21.16 -3.94 -5.20
N ARG A 334 21.30 -2.96 -6.09
CA ARG A 334 22.51 -2.14 -6.23
C ARG A 334 22.88 -1.45 -4.91
N GLY A 335 21.89 -0.85 -4.25
CA GLY A 335 22.07 -0.21 -2.95
C GLY A 335 22.59 -1.19 -1.89
N ARG A 336 22.02 -2.38 -1.84
CA ARG A 336 22.47 -3.46 -0.91
C ARG A 336 23.91 -3.89 -1.17
N LEU A 337 24.26 -4.10 -2.44
CA LEU A 337 25.61 -4.48 -2.84
C LEU A 337 26.65 -3.38 -2.54
N LEU A 338 26.30 -2.13 -2.77
CA LEU A 338 27.14 -0.97 -2.47
C LEU A 338 27.31 -0.78 -0.95
N ALA A 339 26.24 -1.00 -0.17
CA ALA A 339 26.31 -0.94 1.29
C ALA A 339 27.22 -2.04 1.85
N ALA A 340 27.15 -3.26 1.32
CA ALA A 340 28.04 -4.36 1.69
C ALA A 340 29.51 -4.08 1.33
N ALA A 341 29.76 -3.27 0.29
CA ALA A 341 31.08 -2.80 -0.11
C ALA A 341 31.52 -1.50 0.62
N GLU A 342 30.82 -1.09 1.67
CA GLU A 342 31.05 0.14 2.47
C GLU A 342 31.00 1.45 1.67
N ARG A 343 30.40 1.44 0.46
CA ARG A 343 30.21 2.61 -0.41
C ARG A 343 28.91 3.34 -0.06
N LEU A 344 28.81 3.82 1.19
CA LEU A 344 27.59 4.37 1.78
C LEU A 344 26.92 5.50 0.96
N PRO A 345 27.62 6.54 0.45
CA PRO A 345 26.99 7.61 -0.31
C PRO A 345 26.31 7.12 -1.59
N GLU A 346 26.93 6.16 -2.27
CA GLU A 346 26.39 5.57 -3.50
C GLU A 346 25.23 4.61 -3.22
N ALA A 347 25.32 3.85 -2.10
CA ALA A 347 24.22 3.01 -1.62
C ALA A 347 22.98 3.86 -1.29
N ILE A 348 23.13 4.96 -0.56
CA ILE A 348 22.05 5.90 -0.26
C ILE A 348 21.44 6.46 -1.54
N THR A 349 22.25 6.81 -2.54
CA THR A 349 21.75 7.32 -3.83
C THR A 349 20.92 6.26 -4.55
N ALA A 350 21.37 5.01 -4.56
CA ALA A 350 20.66 3.90 -5.20
C ALA A 350 19.32 3.61 -4.50
N TYR A 351 19.31 3.52 -3.17
CA TYR A 351 18.07 3.32 -2.42
C TYR A 351 17.10 4.50 -2.51
N GLN A 352 17.61 5.75 -2.53
CA GLN A 352 16.74 6.92 -2.75
C GLN A 352 16.02 6.81 -4.10
N PHE A 353 16.77 6.47 -5.15
CA PHE A 353 16.17 6.26 -6.46
C PHE A 353 15.11 5.13 -6.46
N ALA A 354 15.38 4.04 -5.72
CA ALA A 354 14.40 2.96 -5.58
C ALA A 354 13.10 3.42 -4.88
N VAL A 355 13.21 4.20 -3.81
CA VAL A 355 12.07 4.79 -3.10
C VAL A 355 11.27 5.73 -4.01
N ASP A 356 11.94 6.61 -4.75
CA ASP A 356 11.29 7.56 -5.67
C ASP A 356 10.51 6.81 -6.77
N ARG A 357 11.05 5.70 -7.30
CA ARG A 357 10.37 4.86 -8.30
C ARG A 357 9.20 4.08 -7.73
N LEU A 358 9.31 3.58 -6.50
CA LEU A 358 8.19 2.97 -5.79
C LEU A 358 7.01 3.93 -5.60
N GLN A 359 7.29 5.18 -5.29
CA GLN A 359 6.25 6.21 -5.19
C GLN A 359 5.58 6.46 -6.54
N THR A 360 6.36 6.53 -7.62
CA THR A 360 5.81 6.71 -8.99
C THR A 360 4.90 5.55 -9.40
N LEU A 361 5.27 4.31 -9.08
CA LEU A 361 4.46 3.12 -9.37
C LEU A 361 3.12 3.18 -8.65
N ARG A 362 3.12 3.53 -7.39
CA ARG A 362 1.90 3.60 -6.55
C ARG A 362 0.90 4.62 -7.05
N HIS A 363 1.36 5.76 -7.55
CA HIS A 363 0.47 6.74 -8.18
C HIS A 363 -0.15 6.21 -9.48
N ARG A 364 0.53 5.30 -10.20
CA ARG A 364 -0.02 4.65 -11.40
C ARG A 364 -0.97 3.50 -11.07
N GLU A 365 -0.72 2.76 -10.01
CA GLU A 365 -1.52 1.61 -9.56
C GLU A 365 -2.84 2.03 -8.90
N ALA A 366 -2.91 3.22 -8.29
CA ALA A 366 -4.17 3.83 -7.84
C ALA A 366 -5.21 3.98 -8.96
N TRP A 367 -4.79 3.86 -10.22
CA TRP A 367 -5.64 3.93 -11.41
C TRP A 367 -6.00 2.55 -11.99
N GLY A 368 -5.61 1.42 -11.42
CA GLY A 368 -6.03 0.13 -11.96
C GLY A 368 -5.33 -1.16 -11.53
N GLY A 369 -4.38 -1.13 -10.62
CA GLY A 369 -3.69 -2.35 -10.20
C GLY A 369 -3.34 -2.37 -8.72
N GLN A 370 -3.95 -3.27 -7.95
CA GLN A 370 -3.66 -3.43 -6.53
C GLN A 370 -2.42 -4.30 -6.34
N LEU A 371 -1.32 -3.70 -5.83
CA LEU A 371 -0.30 -4.48 -5.12
C LEU A 371 -0.99 -5.15 -3.92
N ARG A 372 -0.82 -6.46 -3.77
CA ARG A 372 -1.38 -7.16 -2.60
C ARG A 372 -0.75 -6.61 -1.32
N PRO A 373 -1.50 -6.51 -0.22
CA PRO A 373 -0.95 -6.09 1.07
C PRO A 373 0.30 -6.87 1.49
N SER A 374 0.39 -8.16 1.14
CA SER A 374 1.56 -9.00 1.38
C SER A 374 2.79 -8.58 0.58
N THR A 375 2.63 -7.97 -0.60
CA THR A 375 3.74 -7.55 -1.46
C THR A 375 4.40 -6.27 -0.93
N PHE A 376 3.63 -5.36 -0.34
CA PHE A 376 4.20 -4.15 0.26
C PHE A 376 5.15 -4.45 1.40
N GLN A 377 4.74 -5.28 2.36
CA GLN A 377 5.57 -5.64 3.51
C GLN A 377 6.81 -6.43 3.10
N SER A 378 6.68 -7.32 2.12
CA SER A 378 7.80 -8.17 1.71
C SER A 378 8.79 -7.49 0.77
N GLU A 379 8.37 -6.54 -0.05
CA GLU A 379 9.21 -5.94 -1.09
C GLU A 379 9.53 -4.46 -0.87
N ALA A 380 8.55 -3.64 -0.48
CA ALA A 380 8.73 -2.19 -0.40
C ALA A 380 9.26 -1.72 0.96
N GLU A 381 8.68 -2.17 2.06
CA GLU A 381 9.09 -1.77 3.42
C GLU A 381 10.59 -2.00 3.69
N PRO A 382 11.22 -3.14 3.28
CA PRO A 382 12.65 -3.32 3.45
C PRO A 382 13.52 -2.28 2.74
N ILE A 383 13.05 -1.74 1.60
CA ILE A 383 13.78 -0.73 0.82
C ILE A 383 13.81 0.60 1.57
N TYR A 384 12.66 1.04 2.11
CA TYR A 384 12.60 2.24 2.95
C TYR A 384 13.45 2.09 4.21
N SER A 385 13.32 0.95 4.90
CA SER A 385 14.06 0.65 6.13
C SER A 385 15.57 0.65 5.91
N ALA A 386 16.04 0.09 4.78
CA ALA A 386 17.45 0.10 4.41
C ALA A 386 17.96 1.53 4.13
N LEU A 387 17.19 2.36 3.44
CA LEU A 387 17.54 3.77 3.22
C LEU A 387 17.65 4.52 4.55
N VAL A 388 16.68 4.35 5.44
CA VAL A 388 16.69 4.97 6.77
C VAL A 388 17.91 4.54 7.57
N ASP A 389 18.23 3.24 7.59
CA ASP A 389 19.41 2.70 8.28
C ASP A 389 20.71 3.34 7.78
N LEU A 390 20.91 3.42 6.48
CA LEU A 390 22.12 4.00 5.89
C LEU A 390 22.24 5.51 6.16
N LEU A 391 21.13 6.25 6.11
CA LEU A 391 21.11 7.67 6.45
C LEU A 391 21.48 7.92 7.90
N LEU A 392 20.94 7.12 8.83
CA LEU A 392 21.25 7.22 10.26
C LEU A 392 22.70 6.83 10.55
N ARG A 393 23.24 5.78 9.91
CA ARG A 393 24.67 5.40 10.03
C ARG A 393 25.59 6.52 9.51
N GLN A 394 25.24 7.10 8.36
CA GLN A 394 26.03 8.19 7.79
C GLN A 394 25.96 9.45 8.68
N ALA A 395 24.79 9.78 9.23
CA ALA A 395 24.64 10.88 10.18
C ALA A 395 25.50 10.67 11.44
N GLN A 396 25.49 9.46 12.00
CA GLN A 396 26.30 9.10 13.15
C GLN A 396 27.82 9.23 12.87
N ALA A 397 28.27 8.81 11.68
CA ALA A 397 29.67 8.95 11.27
C ALA A 397 30.09 10.43 11.14
N GLN A 398 29.19 11.34 10.77
CA GLN A 398 29.44 12.78 10.68
C GLN A 398 29.45 13.48 12.05
N ALA A 399 28.69 12.98 13.03
CA ALA A 399 28.60 13.55 14.38
C ALA A 399 29.89 13.41 15.19
N GLY A 400 30.80 12.52 14.83
CA GLY A 400 32.02 12.21 15.58
C GLY A 400 31.75 11.42 16.88
N PRO A 401 32.77 11.07 17.67
CA PRO A 401 32.56 10.36 18.92
C PRO A 401 31.71 11.18 19.89
N LEU A 402 30.83 10.49 20.61
CA LEU A 402 29.74 10.96 21.50
C LEU A 402 30.15 11.95 22.62
N GLN A 403 30.85 13.04 22.30
CA GLN A 403 31.23 14.09 23.27
C GLN A 403 30.13 15.15 23.50
N HIS A 404 28.96 15.06 22.82
CA HIS A 404 27.97 16.12 22.83
C HIS A 404 26.89 16.02 23.92
N LEU A 405 26.91 15.02 24.79
CA LEU A 405 25.93 14.86 25.87
C LEU A 405 26.10 15.85 27.05
N GLN A 406 27.09 16.73 27.03
CA GLN A 406 27.41 17.58 28.19
C GLN A 406 27.59 19.09 27.92
N GLN A 407 27.32 19.60 26.71
CA GLN A 407 27.47 21.05 26.47
C GLN A 407 26.19 21.76 26.03
N PRO A 408 25.81 22.90 26.66
CA PRO A 408 24.71 23.73 26.21
C PRO A 408 25.09 24.45 24.92
N GLN A 409 24.18 24.40 23.96
CA GLN A 409 24.03 25.16 22.71
C GLN A 409 25.30 25.90 22.21
N LYS A 410 26.03 25.21 21.31
CA LYS A 410 27.07 25.84 20.49
C LYS A 410 26.43 26.25 19.14
N PRO A 411 26.84 27.38 18.52
CA PRO A 411 26.34 27.75 17.19
C PRO A 411 26.59 26.67 16.14
N ILE A 412 25.65 26.45 15.22
CA ILE A 412 25.69 25.44 14.20
C ILE A 412 26.91 25.62 13.29
N GLY A 413 27.87 24.70 13.35
CA GLY A 413 29.01 24.64 12.43
C GLY A 413 28.63 23.93 11.09
N PRO A 414 29.45 24.05 10.04
CA PRO A 414 29.19 23.44 8.74
C PRO A 414 28.97 21.89 8.79
N LYS A 415 29.61 21.20 9.73
CA LYS A 415 29.41 19.75 9.93
C LYS A 415 28.08 19.41 10.57
N ASP A 416 27.56 20.27 11.48
CA ASP A 416 26.24 20.11 12.08
C ASP A 416 25.13 20.21 11.01
N GLY A 417 25.37 20.97 9.94
CA GLY A 417 24.44 21.11 8.81
C GLY A 417 24.28 19.81 8.01
N VAL A 418 25.36 19.04 7.79
CA VAL A 418 25.31 17.77 7.04
C VAL A 418 24.62 16.68 7.85
N GLU A 419 24.97 16.55 9.15
CA GLU A 419 24.28 15.63 10.06
C GLU A 419 22.78 15.89 10.08
N GLN A 420 22.36 17.13 10.33
CA GLN A 420 20.95 17.51 10.38
C GLN A 420 20.23 17.26 9.05
N ALA A 421 20.90 17.47 7.91
CA ALA A 421 20.33 17.15 6.59
C ALA A 421 20.08 15.64 6.43
N LEU A 422 21.01 14.80 6.90
CA LEU A 422 20.85 13.33 6.87
C LEU A 422 19.73 12.87 7.80
N LEU A 423 19.67 13.41 9.03
CA LEU A 423 18.61 13.10 9.99
C LEU A 423 17.22 13.52 9.48
N ARG A 424 17.11 14.70 8.83
CA ARG A 424 15.86 15.13 8.18
C ARG A 424 15.46 14.17 7.06
N ARG A 425 16.39 13.78 6.19
CA ARG A 425 16.11 12.81 5.14
C ARG A 425 15.67 11.46 5.72
N ALA A 426 16.30 10.99 6.80
CA ALA A 426 15.87 9.76 7.47
C ALA A 426 14.45 9.88 8.02
N ARG A 427 14.11 10.98 8.70
CA ARG A 427 12.75 11.30 9.16
C ARG A 427 11.76 11.30 8.00
N ASP A 428 12.06 12.05 6.93
CA ASP A 428 11.17 12.19 5.77
C ASP A 428 10.94 10.83 5.08
N THR A 429 11.97 9.97 5.05
CA THR A 429 11.82 8.59 4.54
C THR A 429 10.92 7.74 5.44
N VAL A 430 10.98 7.90 6.78
CA VAL A 430 10.06 7.24 7.72
C VAL A 430 8.63 7.74 7.50
N GLU A 431 8.42 9.05 7.34
CA GLU A 431 7.10 9.63 7.04
C GLU A 431 6.52 9.08 5.72
N GLN A 432 7.35 8.99 4.68
CA GLN A 432 6.96 8.38 3.40
C GLN A 432 6.58 6.91 3.56
N LEU A 433 7.32 6.15 4.37
CA LEU A 433 6.98 4.76 4.68
C LEU A 433 5.63 4.66 5.39
N ARG A 434 5.38 5.52 6.42
CA ARG A 434 4.10 5.55 7.14
C ARG A 434 2.92 5.89 6.23
N ALA A 435 3.07 6.90 5.38
CA ALA A 435 2.06 7.24 4.38
C ALA A 435 1.80 6.08 3.41
N ALA A 436 2.85 5.38 3.03
CA ALA A 436 2.78 4.22 2.15
C ALA A 436 2.07 3.01 2.80
N GLU A 437 2.32 2.74 4.09
CA GLU A 437 1.63 1.70 4.86
C GLU A 437 0.13 1.97 5.02
N LEU A 438 -0.22 3.22 5.28
CA LEU A 438 -1.62 3.61 5.40
C LEU A 438 -2.37 3.49 4.08
N ARG A 439 -1.75 3.89 2.95
CA ARG A 439 -2.33 3.67 1.61
C ARG A 439 -2.54 2.19 1.31
N ASP A 440 -1.56 1.36 1.64
CA ASP A 440 -1.65 -0.10 1.48
C ASP A 440 -2.77 -0.70 2.34
N TYR A 441 -2.93 -0.21 3.57
CA TYR A 441 -3.97 -0.67 4.49
C TYR A 441 -5.39 -0.29 4.02
N PHE A 442 -5.58 0.95 3.54
CA PHE A 442 -6.90 1.48 3.18
C PHE A 442 -7.25 1.35 1.71
N GLN A 443 -6.28 1.04 0.84
CA GLN A 443 -6.45 0.97 -0.61
C GLN A 443 -7.17 2.20 -1.19
N ASP A 444 -6.87 3.41 -0.66
CA ASP A 444 -7.60 4.65 -0.93
C ASP A 444 -6.63 5.84 -1.09
N ASP A 445 -6.88 6.69 -2.10
CA ASP A 445 -6.11 7.91 -2.42
C ASP A 445 -6.29 9.05 -1.40
N CYS A 446 -7.05 8.82 -0.34
CA CYS A 446 -7.34 9.77 0.72
C CYS A 446 -6.10 10.32 1.42
N VAL A 447 -5.04 9.52 1.50
CA VAL A 447 -3.76 9.89 2.11
C VAL A 447 -3.07 11.01 1.32
N ASP A 448 -3.13 10.97 -0.03
CA ASP A 448 -2.50 11.97 -0.90
C ASP A 448 -3.21 13.33 -0.82
N ALA A 449 -4.54 13.33 -0.69
CA ALA A 449 -5.33 14.54 -0.52
C ALA A 449 -5.06 15.26 0.81
N LEU A 450 -4.66 14.53 1.85
CA LEU A 450 -4.24 15.07 3.14
C LEU A 450 -2.83 15.68 3.07
N GLN A 451 -1.86 14.97 2.50
CA GLN A 451 -0.49 15.47 2.33
C GLN A 451 -0.46 16.78 1.55
N ALA A 452 -1.31 16.95 0.53
CA ALA A 452 -1.40 18.17 -0.27
C ALA A 452 -1.90 19.40 0.51
N LYS A 453 -2.57 19.21 1.65
CA LYS A 453 -3.13 20.30 2.48
C LYS A 453 -2.23 20.73 3.64
N LEU A 454 -1.25 19.91 4.01
CA LEU A 454 -0.42 20.14 5.18
C LEU A 454 0.92 20.76 4.76
N THR A 455 1.15 21.98 5.17
CA THR A 455 2.40 22.71 4.93
C THR A 455 3.30 22.63 6.16
N GLY A 456 4.47 22.00 5.96
CA GLY A 456 5.69 22.25 6.75
C GLY A 456 5.69 21.87 8.23
N LEU A 457 6.44 20.83 8.54
CA LEU A 457 6.85 20.38 9.87
C LEU A 457 7.51 21.46 10.77
N GLU A 458 7.93 22.56 10.18
CA GLU A 458 8.62 23.66 10.90
C GLU A 458 7.70 24.44 11.84
N SER A 459 6.39 24.24 11.77
CA SER A 459 5.38 24.93 12.60
C SER A 459 4.92 24.13 13.83
N VAL A 460 5.47 22.97 14.12
CA VAL A 460 5.23 22.25 15.39
C VAL A 460 5.94 23.01 16.51
N SER A 461 5.44 24.19 16.79
CA SER A 461 5.94 25.05 17.86
C SER A 461 5.31 24.65 19.18
N GLY A 462 6.03 24.83 20.25
CA GLY A 462 5.58 24.60 21.61
C GLY A 462 6.54 23.71 22.37
N SER A 463 6.00 22.95 23.30
CA SER A 463 6.70 22.10 24.26
C SER A 463 6.62 20.60 23.88
N ALA A 464 6.29 20.28 22.62
CA ALA A 464 6.18 18.91 22.16
C ALA A 464 7.51 18.35 21.65
N LEU A 465 7.86 17.13 22.08
CA LEU A 465 8.95 16.32 21.56
C LEU A 465 8.37 15.21 20.68
N VAL A 466 8.78 15.13 19.42
CA VAL A 466 8.34 14.07 18.50
C VAL A 466 9.34 12.93 18.50
N ILE A 467 8.87 11.70 18.68
CA ILE A 467 9.69 10.51 18.88
C ILE A 467 9.37 9.49 17.79
N TYR A 468 10.37 9.16 16.96
CA TYR A 468 10.32 8.11 15.95
C TYR A 468 11.13 6.90 16.46
N PRO A 469 10.50 5.85 16.99
CA PRO A 469 11.18 4.61 17.35
C PRO A 469 11.38 3.76 16.08
N ILE A 470 12.59 3.78 15.54
CA ILE A 470 12.98 3.10 14.31
C ILE A 470 13.64 1.77 14.68
N SER A 471 12.86 0.69 14.50
CA SER A 471 13.30 -0.66 14.84
C SER A 471 14.04 -1.29 13.65
N LEU A 472 15.35 -1.46 13.77
CA LEU A 472 16.23 -2.04 12.76
C LEU A 472 16.60 -3.48 13.13
N PRO A 473 17.09 -4.30 12.20
CA PRO A 473 17.41 -5.71 12.49
C PRO A 473 18.38 -5.91 13.67
N ASP A 474 19.37 -5.03 13.81
CA ASP A 474 20.47 -5.12 14.79
C ASP A 474 20.36 -4.14 15.96
N ARG A 475 19.54 -3.10 15.84
CA ARG A 475 19.40 -2.03 16.84
C ARG A 475 18.07 -1.29 16.74
N LEU A 476 17.71 -0.61 17.83
CA LEU A 476 16.64 0.39 17.85
C LEU A 476 17.28 1.78 17.80
N VAL A 477 16.82 2.64 16.90
CA VAL A 477 17.19 4.05 16.89
C VAL A 477 15.98 4.89 17.26
N VAL A 478 16.13 5.68 18.33
CA VAL A 478 15.12 6.68 18.70
C VAL A 478 15.54 8.01 18.07
N LEU A 479 14.82 8.44 17.05
CA LEU A 479 15.02 9.74 16.43
C LEU A 479 14.06 10.74 17.07
N ALA A 480 14.60 11.77 17.72
CA ALA A 480 13.85 12.76 18.49
C ALA A 480 13.85 14.12 17.78
N GLY A 481 12.66 14.63 17.46
CA GLY A 481 12.44 15.98 16.92
C GLY A 481 12.13 16.96 18.05
N LEU A 482 13.05 17.87 18.29
CA LEU A 482 12.95 18.89 19.34
C LEU A 482 12.03 20.05 18.91
N PRO A 483 11.44 20.80 19.87
CA PRO A 483 10.68 22.01 19.57
C PRO A 483 11.44 23.08 18.76
N SER A 484 12.78 23.04 18.82
CA SER A 484 13.66 23.92 18.02
C SER A 484 13.78 23.53 16.55
N GLY A 485 13.15 22.45 16.11
CA GLY A 485 13.31 21.86 14.77
C GLY A 485 14.60 21.04 14.59
N ARG A 486 15.45 20.93 15.62
CA ARG A 486 16.65 20.07 15.61
C ARG A 486 16.26 18.63 15.82
N LEU A 487 16.95 17.71 15.13
CA LEU A 487 16.83 16.27 15.30
C LEU A 487 18.01 15.72 16.10
N GLU A 488 17.74 14.77 16.98
CA GLU A 488 18.76 14.02 17.74
C GLU A 488 18.48 12.52 17.58
N GLN A 489 19.52 11.70 17.46
CA GLN A 489 19.38 10.26 17.38
C GLN A 489 20.04 9.55 18.56
N TYR A 490 19.38 8.50 19.07
CA TYR A 490 19.85 7.66 20.16
C TYR A 490 19.78 6.19 19.75
N ALA A 491 20.90 5.51 19.69
CA ALA A 491 20.97 4.10 19.34
C ALA A 491 20.95 3.22 20.59
N VAL A 492 20.10 2.20 20.58
CA VAL A 492 20.00 1.19 21.63
C VAL A 492 20.31 -0.18 21.01
N PRO A 493 21.21 -1.01 21.59
CA PRO A 493 21.63 -2.27 20.99
C PRO A 493 20.61 -3.39 21.20
N VAL A 494 19.39 -3.20 20.71
CA VAL A 494 18.29 -4.17 20.72
C VAL A 494 17.69 -4.25 19.33
N GLY A 495 17.62 -5.46 18.77
CA GLY A 495 17.14 -5.68 17.42
C GLY A 495 15.61 -5.69 17.33
N HIS A 496 15.10 -5.59 16.09
CA HIS A 496 13.67 -5.58 15.76
C HIS A 496 12.88 -6.71 16.45
N ALA A 497 13.32 -7.96 16.33
CA ALA A 497 12.64 -9.11 16.92
C ALA A 497 12.49 -9.04 18.45
N GLU A 498 13.43 -8.37 19.13
CA GLU A 498 13.38 -8.19 20.58
C GLU A 498 12.40 -7.09 20.97
N VAL A 499 12.40 -5.98 20.23
CA VAL A 499 11.44 -4.88 20.40
C VAL A 499 10.02 -5.40 20.23
N GLU A 500 9.75 -6.16 19.18
CA GLU A 500 8.42 -6.75 18.93
C GLU A 500 7.99 -7.71 20.04
N ARG A 501 8.88 -8.58 20.48
CA ARG A 501 8.60 -9.51 21.56
C ARG A 501 8.20 -8.79 22.86
N GLU A 502 8.94 -7.75 23.25
CA GLU A 502 8.65 -6.96 24.45
C GLU A 502 7.37 -6.13 24.29
N ALA A 503 7.10 -5.55 23.14
CA ALA A 503 5.86 -4.82 22.86
C ALA A 503 4.63 -5.73 23.01
N ARG A 504 4.65 -6.90 22.36
CA ARG A 504 3.55 -7.89 22.46
C ARG A 504 3.41 -8.44 23.90
N ALA A 505 4.54 -8.64 24.61
CA ALA A 505 4.51 -9.08 25.99
C ALA A 505 3.89 -8.03 26.92
N LEU A 506 4.25 -6.77 26.79
CA LEU A 506 3.62 -5.66 27.53
C LEU A 506 2.12 -5.62 27.27
N ARG A 507 1.70 -5.60 25.98
CA ARG A 507 0.28 -5.61 25.60
C ARG A 507 -0.50 -6.74 26.25
N LYS A 508 -0.01 -7.97 26.13
CA LYS A 508 -0.65 -9.17 26.72
C LYS A 508 -0.78 -9.08 28.24
N ARG A 509 0.22 -8.50 28.94
CA ARG A 509 0.23 -8.40 30.39
C ARG A 509 -0.63 -7.24 30.92
N LEU A 510 -0.75 -6.15 30.20
CA LEU A 510 -1.57 -4.99 30.57
C LEU A 510 -3.07 -5.35 30.69
N VAL A 511 -3.58 -6.19 29.82
CA VAL A 511 -4.98 -6.62 29.85
C VAL A 511 -5.31 -7.44 31.11
N ASN A 512 -4.34 -8.13 31.70
CA ASN A 512 -4.55 -8.97 32.89
C ASN A 512 -4.52 -8.16 34.19
N ARG A 513 -5.68 -7.80 34.71
CA ARG A 513 -5.90 -6.99 35.92
C ARG A 513 -5.42 -7.63 37.22
N ALA A 514 -5.22 -8.96 37.24
CA ALA A 514 -4.86 -9.70 38.46
C ALA A 514 -3.38 -9.67 38.79
N THR A 515 -2.51 -9.07 37.93
CA THR A 515 -1.08 -9.14 38.12
C THR A 515 -0.37 -7.82 37.74
N ARG A 516 0.76 -7.54 38.40
CA ARG A 516 1.64 -6.41 38.07
C ARG A 516 2.83 -6.80 37.17
N ARG A 517 2.81 -7.99 36.56
CA ARG A 517 3.93 -8.47 35.72
C ARG A 517 4.17 -7.60 34.48
N TYR A 518 3.25 -6.76 34.07
CA TYR A 518 3.43 -5.76 33.01
C TYR A 518 4.56 -4.76 33.34
N LEU A 519 4.85 -4.48 34.63
CA LEU A 519 5.89 -3.50 35.03
C LEU A 519 7.29 -3.87 34.51
N VAL A 520 7.60 -5.15 34.38
CA VAL A 520 8.89 -5.58 33.83
C VAL A 520 9.03 -5.08 32.40
N HIS A 521 8.05 -5.39 31.57
CA HIS A 521 8.04 -5.00 30.15
C HIS A 521 7.88 -3.48 29.95
N ALA A 522 7.06 -2.84 30.79
CA ALA A 522 6.88 -1.39 30.76
C ALA A 522 8.19 -0.63 31.08
N ARG A 523 9.01 -1.15 32.00
CA ARG A 523 10.34 -0.60 32.32
C ARG A 523 11.35 -0.88 31.21
N THR A 524 11.37 -2.08 30.68
CA THR A 524 12.25 -2.43 29.55
C THR A 524 12.02 -1.49 28.36
N LEU A 525 10.76 -1.31 27.95
CA LEU A 525 10.46 -0.39 26.84
C LEU A 525 10.72 1.08 27.21
N TYR A 526 10.50 1.49 28.46
CA TYR A 526 10.89 2.83 28.92
C TYR A 526 12.41 3.04 28.79
N ASP A 527 13.21 2.05 29.22
CA ASP A 527 14.65 2.11 29.18
C ASP A 527 15.19 2.17 27.75
N TRP A 528 14.48 1.58 26.77
CA TRP A 528 14.85 1.63 25.37
C TRP A 528 14.37 2.89 24.66
N LEU A 529 13.14 3.33 24.91
CA LEU A 529 12.51 4.41 24.16
C LEU A 529 12.68 5.81 24.77
N ILE A 530 12.75 5.91 26.10
CA ILE A 530 12.71 7.18 26.81
C ILE A 530 14.03 7.48 27.56
N ARG A 531 14.61 6.49 28.22
CA ARG A 531 15.82 6.66 29.03
C ARG A 531 16.99 7.30 28.26
N PRO A 532 17.24 6.98 26.98
CA PRO A 532 18.36 7.58 26.24
C PRO A 532 18.27 9.11 26.14
N MET A 533 17.06 9.67 26.16
CA MET A 533 16.83 11.13 26.10
C MET A 533 16.49 11.75 27.46
N GLN A 534 16.66 11.00 28.58
CA GLN A 534 16.27 11.45 29.92
C GLN A 534 16.85 12.82 30.31
N ALA A 535 18.13 13.05 30.02
CA ALA A 535 18.79 14.33 30.33
C ALA A 535 18.13 15.52 29.60
N ARG A 536 17.65 15.29 28.37
CA ARG A 536 16.92 16.29 27.59
C ARG A 536 15.55 16.57 28.20
N LEU A 537 14.83 15.53 28.61
CA LEU A 537 13.53 15.64 29.27
C LEU A 537 13.62 16.31 30.67
N ASP A 538 14.72 16.09 31.39
CA ASP A 538 14.95 16.69 32.70
C ASP A 538 15.40 18.16 32.62
N ALA A 539 15.92 18.61 31.46
CA ALA A 539 16.30 20.01 31.24
C ALA A 539 15.05 20.93 31.16
N GLY A 540 13.85 20.39 31.10
CA GLY A 540 12.61 21.15 31.05
C GLY A 540 12.24 21.69 29.69
N GLY A 541 11.06 22.33 29.59
CA GLY A 541 10.52 22.91 28.36
C GLY A 541 9.80 21.91 27.46
N ILE A 542 9.69 20.64 27.86
CA ILE A 542 8.93 19.60 27.19
C ILE A 542 7.83 19.13 28.14
N ASP A 543 6.59 19.19 27.71
CA ASP A 543 5.41 18.72 28.46
C ASP A 543 4.63 17.63 27.71
N THR A 544 4.82 17.52 26.39
CA THR A 544 4.10 16.60 25.53
C THR A 544 5.07 15.72 24.74
N LEU A 545 4.83 14.40 24.71
CA LEU A 545 5.55 13.43 23.89
C LEU A 545 4.61 12.89 22.80
N VAL A 546 5.02 13.08 21.55
CA VAL A 546 4.29 12.63 20.37
C VAL A 546 5.05 11.48 19.73
N PHE A 547 4.48 10.30 19.72
CA PHE A 547 5.12 9.12 19.13
C PHE A 547 4.64 8.86 17.71
N VAL A 548 5.58 8.49 16.84
CA VAL A 548 5.33 7.97 15.48
C VAL A 548 5.75 6.49 15.46
N PRO A 549 4.96 5.58 16.05
CA PRO A 549 5.32 4.18 16.21
C PRO A 549 5.15 3.36 14.91
N SER A 550 5.76 2.17 14.89
CA SER A 550 5.66 1.20 13.81
C SER A 550 5.54 -0.23 14.34
N GLY A 551 5.02 -1.15 13.51
CA GLY A 551 4.92 -2.57 13.84
C GLY A 551 4.21 -2.81 15.18
N ALA A 552 4.72 -3.71 16.00
CA ALA A 552 4.11 -4.05 17.30
C ALA A 552 4.04 -2.86 18.28
N LEU A 553 4.87 -1.83 18.12
CA LEU A 553 4.81 -0.63 18.96
C LEU A 553 3.52 0.19 18.78
N LEU A 554 2.80 0.04 17.66
CA LEU A 554 1.49 0.64 17.45
C LEU A 554 0.45 0.17 18.48
N SER A 555 0.60 -1.06 18.97
CA SER A 555 -0.31 -1.66 19.96
C SER A 555 0.07 -1.37 21.41
N VAL A 556 1.18 -0.64 21.64
CA VAL A 556 1.68 -0.29 22.98
C VAL A 556 1.07 1.03 23.44
N PRO A 557 0.35 1.07 24.56
CA PRO A 557 -0.06 2.34 25.15
C PRO A 557 1.16 3.04 25.78
N MET A 558 1.78 3.94 25.06
CA MET A 558 2.99 4.65 25.48
C MET A 558 2.83 5.35 26.83
N ALA A 559 1.63 5.77 27.18
CA ALA A 559 1.26 6.33 28.48
C ALA A 559 1.62 5.40 29.67
N ALA A 560 1.58 4.07 29.45
CA ALA A 560 1.85 3.05 30.47
C ALA A 560 3.32 2.64 30.60
N LEU A 561 4.24 3.23 29.86
CA LEU A 561 5.68 3.07 30.07
C LEU A 561 6.04 3.54 31.49
N HIS A 562 7.01 2.89 32.14
CA HIS A 562 7.28 3.10 33.57
C HIS A 562 8.77 3.28 33.86
N ASP A 563 9.16 4.37 34.52
CA ASP A 563 10.58 4.71 34.80
C ASP A 563 11.18 3.95 36.00
N GLY A 564 10.36 3.16 36.69
CA GLY A 564 10.68 2.49 37.96
C GLY A 564 9.97 3.12 39.16
N LYS A 565 9.49 4.36 39.04
CA LYS A 565 8.79 5.11 40.10
C LYS A 565 7.36 5.46 39.73
N GLN A 566 7.13 5.93 38.48
CA GLN A 566 5.85 6.41 37.98
C GLN A 566 5.67 6.07 36.50
N PHE A 567 4.44 6.14 36.02
CA PHE A 567 4.11 5.99 34.60
C PHE A 567 4.47 7.25 33.82
N LEU A 568 4.76 7.10 32.54
CA LEU A 568 5.12 8.21 31.64
C LEU A 568 4.04 9.30 31.62
N ILE A 569 2.76 8.91 31.64
CA ILE A 569 1.61 9.83 31.64
C ILE A 569 1.51 10.69 32.90
N GLU A 570 2.06 10.26 34.01
CA GLU A 570 2.09 11.07 35.24
C GLU A 570 2.99 12.30 35.06
N ARG A 571 3.96 12.23 34.15
CA ARG A 571 4.94 13.31 33.88
C ARG A 571 4.64 14.09 32.62
N PHE A 572 4.28 13.44 31.52
CA PHE A 572 4.10 14.05 30.21
C PHE A 572 2.72 13.74 29.63
N ALA A 573 2.16 14.66 28.85
CA ALA A 573 1.06 14.36 27.96
C ALA A 573 1.60 13.45 26.83
N VAL A 574 0.77 12.51 26.38
CA VAL A 574 1.18 11.49 25.38
C VAL A 574 0.16 11.44 24.26
N ALA A 575 0.66 11.55 23.04
CA ALA A 575 -0.13 11.35 21.83
C ALA A 575 0.60 10.42 20.85
N LEU A 576 -0.15 9.82 19.96
CA LEU A 576 0.36 9.06 18.83
C LEU A 576 0.04 9.81 17.53
N THR A 577 0.87 9.67 16.52
CA THR A 577 0.53 10.12 15.17
C THR A 577 1.01 9.08 14.16
N PRO A 578 0.24 8.83 13.11
CA PRO A 578 0.69 7.98 12.01
C PRO A 578 1.84 8.60 11.21
N GLY A 579 1.95 9.95 11.26
CA GLY A 579 2.99 10.76 10.64
C GLY A 579 2.69 12.23 10.82
N LEU A 580 3.72 13.07 10.95
CA LEU A 580 3.52 14.52 11.08
C LEU A 580 2.99 15.12 9.77
N GLU A 581 3.42 14.59 8.61
CA GLU A 581 2.90 15.00 7.29
C GLU A 581 1.42 14.62 7.09
N LEU A 582 0.85 13.82 7.99
CA LEU A 582 -0.54 13.38 7.99
C LEU A 582 -1.35 14.02 9.14
N THR A 583 -0.78 14.97 9.87
CA THR A 583 -1.37 15.55 11.07
C THR A 583 -1.46 17.07 10.96
N ASP A 584 -2.63 17.61 11.18
CA ASP A 584 -2.86 19.06 11.27
C ASP A 584 -2.69 19.52 12.74
N PRO A 585 -1.59 20.17 13.13
CA PRO A 585 -1.27 20.47 14.52
C PRO A 585 -1.95 21.72 15.06
N ARG A 586 -3.03 22.21 14.45
CA ARG A 586 -3.75 23.40 14.95
C ARG A 586 -4.55 23.08 16.21
N ALA A 587 -4.56 24.02 17.14
CA ALA A 587 -5.35 23.92 18.36
C ALA A 587 -6.87 23.97 18.05
N MET A 588 -7.64 23.22 18.82
CA MET A 588 -9.11 23.26 18.78
C MET A 588 -9.63 24.57 19.37
N ARG A 589 -10.73 25.09 18.80
CA ARG A 589 -11.43 26.26 19.32
C ARG A 589 -12.69 25.82 20.07
N PRO A 590 -12.69 25.85 21.39
CA PRO A 590 -13.83 25.36 22.19
C PRO A 590 -15.15 26.13 21.94
N GLU A 591 -15.07 27.38 21.50
CA GLU A 591 -16.26 28.23 21.32
C GLU A 591 -17.18 27.78 20.17
N ASN A 592 -16.68 26.95 19.25
CA ASN A 592 -17.40 26.54 18.04
C ASN A 592 -17.73 25.04 18.00
N VAL A 593 -17.81 24.39 19.16
CA VAL A 593 -18.08 22.96 19.20
C VAL A 593 -19.53 22.66 18.87
N ARG A 594 -19.73 21.88 17.79
CA ARG A 594 -21.00 21.22 17.48
C ARG A 594 -20.76 19.72 17.58
N ALA A 595 -21.44 19.05 18.49
CA ALA A 595 -21.23 17.64 18.76
C ALA A 595 -22.38 16.77 18.28
N LEU A 596 -22.04 15.62 17.72
CA LEU A 596 -22.93 14.48 17.54
C LEU A 596 -22.51 13.38 18.51
N VAL A 597 -23.42 12.92 19.35
CA VAL A 597 -23.17 11.92 20.39
C VAL A 597 -24.06 10.72 20.12
N GLY A 598 -23.50 9.56 19.81
CA GLY A 598 -24.25 8.38 19.43
C GLY A 598 -23.82 7.12 20.17
N GLY A 599 -24.74 6.15 20.40
CA GLY A 599 -24.36 4.89 21.01
C GLY A 599 -25.45 3.87 21.18
N VAL A 600 -25.04 2.64 21.58
CA VAL A 600 -25.89 1.50 21.84
C VAL A 600 -25.60 0.97 23.26
N SER A 601 -26.58 1.10 24.15
CA SER A 601 -26.48 0.59 25.54
C SER A 601 -27.14 -0.76 25.74
N GLN A 602 -28.06 -1.17 24.89
CA GLN A 602 -28.83 -2.39 24.98
C GLN A 602 -28.18 -3.54 24.18
N SER A 603 -28.58 -4.76 24.45
CA SER A 603 -28.13 -5.93 23.69
C SER A 603 -28.72 -5.89 22.26
N VAL A 604 -27.85 -5.90 21.25
CA VAL A 604 -28.23 -5.86 19.82
C VAL A 604 -27.35 -6.83 19.04
N ASN A 605 -27.94 -7.55 18.10
CA ASN A 605 -27.23 -8.47 17.18
C ASN A 605 -26.31 -9.50 17.88
N GLY A 606 -26.69 -9.95 19.10
CA GLY A 606 -25.89 -10.92 19.86
C GLY A 606 -24.76 -10.32 20.69
N PHE A 607 -24.57 -9.01 20.67
CA PHE A 607 -23.61 -8.31 21.53
C PHE A 607 -24.21 -8.03 22.91
N ALA A 608 -23.37 -8.06 23.93
CA ALA A 608 -23.76 -7.82 25.32
C ALA A 608 -24.19 -6.34 25.53
N PRO A 609 -25.07 -6.04 26.55
CA PRO A 609 -25.43 -4.66 26.83
C PRO A 609 -24.25 -3.88 27.43
N LEU A 610 -24.20 -2.56 27.14
CA LEU A 610 -23.25 -1.58 27.67
C LEU A 610 -24.01 -0.52 28.51
N PRO A 611 -24.44 -0.83 29.74
CA PRO A 611 -25.37 -0.01 30.49
C PRO A 611 -24.86 1.41 30.79
N ASN A 612 -23.54 1.60 31.00
CA ASN A 612 -22.94 2.91 31.29
C ASN A 612 -22.82 3.84 30.07
N VAL A 613 -23.09 3.33 28.86
CA VAL A 613 -23.17 4.17 27.65
C VAL A 613 -24.25 5.25 27.80
N VAL A 614 -25.33 4.99 28.55
CA VAL A 614 -26.38 6.01 28.80
C VAL A 614 -25.81 7.21 29.54
N ASP A 615 -25.11 6.94 30.67
CA ASP A 615 -24.51 7.99 31.50
C ASP A 615 -23.37 8.72 30.77
N GLU A 616 -22.56 7.98 29.98
CA GLU A 616 -21.48 8.55 29.13
C GLU A 616 -22.06 9.54 28.10
N ILE A 617 -23.09 9.11 27.35
CA ILE A 617 -23.73 9.93 26.33
C ILE A 617 -24.40 11.17 26.94
N GLN A 618 -25.08 10.98 28.08
CA GLN A 618 -25.71 12.10 28.78
C GLN A 618 -24.66 13.12 29.23
N THR A 619 -23.59 12.69 29.87
CA THR A 619 -22.50 13.57 30.33
C THR A 619 -21.85 14.33 29.19
N VAL A 620 -21.54 13.65 28.09
CA VAL A 620 -20.94 14.30 26.91
C VAL A 620 -21.91 15.28 26.28
N SER A 621 -23.20 14.92 26.17
CA SER A 621 -24.22 15.81 25.62
C SER A 621 -24.44 17.06 26.51
N GLU A 622 -24.44 16.93 27.84
CA GLU A 622 -24.54 18.07 28.77
C GLU A 622 -23.36 19.04 28.64
N LEU A 623 -22.14 18.51 28.45
CA LEU A 623 -20.93 19.34 28.26
C LEU A 623 -20.82 20.01 26.90
N THR A 624 -21.37 19.39 25.83
CA THR A 624 -21.22 19.84 24.46
C THR A 624 -22.47 20.54 23.90
N GLY A 625 -23.63 20.36 24.52
CA GLY A 625 -24.93 20.73 23.94
C GLY A 625 -25.27 19.93 22.67
N GLY A 626 -24.65 18.72 22.51
CA GLY A 626 -24.67 17.93 21.29
C GLY A 626 -25.99 17.24 20.99
N GLU A 627 -26.20 16.94 19.69
CA GLU A 627 -27.29 16.09 19.22
C GLU A 627 -27.07 14.63 19.66
N VAL A 628 -28.12 13.98 20.16
CA VAL A 628 -28.03 12.62 20.74
C VAL A 628 -28.77 11.60 19.88
N LEU A 629 -28.06 10.54 19.50
CA LEU A 629 -28.59 9.34 18.86
C LEU A 629 -28.34 8.13 19.79
N LEU A 630 -29.34 7.67 20.52
CA LEU A 630 -29.17 6.57 21.48
C LEU A 630 -30.09 5.38 21.14
N ASN A 631 -29.54 4.16 21.18
CA ASN A 631 -30.27 2.90 20.97
C ASN A 631 -31.03 2.89 19.64
N GLU A 632 -32.36 2.77 19.67
CA GLU A 632 -33.23 2.71 18.48
C GLU A 632 -33.09 3.91 17.55
N ASN A 633 -32.61 5.05 18.04
CA ASN A 633 -32.33 6.25 17.26
C ASN A 633 -30.93 6.22 16.64
N PHE A 634 -30.00 5.41 17.15
CA PHE A 634 -28.66 5.26 16.58
C PHE A 634 -28.66 4.21 15.47
N ARG A 635 -29.28 4.53 14.33
CA ARG A 635 -29.36 3.71 13.13
C ARG A 635 -28.39 4.22 12.07
N ARG A 636 -27.97 3.34 11.16
CA ARG A 636 -27.09 3.68 10.02
C ARG A 636 -27.63 4.89 9.21
N ALA A 637 -28.91 4.87 8.86
CA ALA A 637 -29.54 5.97 8.13
C ALA A 637 -29.61 7.28 8.91
N ALA A 638 -29.85 7.22 10.24
CA ALA A 638 -29.93 8.40 11.10
C ALA A 638 -28.54 9.04 11.28
N LEU A 639 -27.50 8.23 11.50
CA LEU A 639 -26.12 8.71 11.56
C LEU A 639 -25.70 9.40 10.26
N ARG A 640 -25.99 8.76 9.12
CA ARG A 640 -25.70 9.33 7.79
C ARG A 640 -26.44 10.66 7.58
N GLY A 641 -27.71 10.73 7.91
CA GLY A 641 -28.53 11.93 7.78
C GLY A 641 -27.99 13.09 8.62
N ALA A 642 -27.71 12.86 9.92
CA ALA A 642 -27.15 13.87 10.81
C ALA A 642 -25.81 14.41 10.28
N LEU A 643 -24.89 13.51 9.88
CA LEU A 643 -23.59 13.89 9.34
C LEU A 643 -23.66 14.62 7.99
N ALA A 644 -24.70 14.36 7.19
CA ALA A 644 -24.92 15.07 5.91
C ALA A 644 -25.53 16.46 6.08
N GLU A 645 -26.41 16.62 7.06
CA GLU A 645 -27.21 17.85 7.25
C GLU A 645 -26.44 18.94 8.00
N GLN A 646 -25.58 18.57 8.95
CA GLN A 646 -24.91 19.54 9.83
C GLN A 646 -23.38 19.35 9.87
N PRO A 647 -22.60 20.44 9.97
CA PRO A 647 -21.15 20.37 10.15
C PRO A 647 -20.82 20.17 11.64
N PHE A 648 -20.70 18.91 12.08
CA PHE A 648 -20.21 18.63 13.43
C PHE A 648 -18.68 18.77 13.48
N SER A 649 -18.18 19.44 14.51
CA SER A 649 -16.74 19.51 14.80
C SER A 649 -16.29 18.40 15.75
N LEU A 650 -17.23 17.73 16.42
CA LEU A 650 -16.99 16.65 17.36
C LEU A 650 -18.01 15.52 17.11
N VAL A 651 -17.51 14.29 16.97
CA VAL A 651 -18.34 13.08 16.90
C VAL A 651 -17.89 12.12 17.97
N HIS A 652 -18.82 11.72 18.87
CA HIS A 652 -18.59 10.76 19.93
C HIS A 652 -19.49 9.55 19.75
N LEU A 653 -18.89 8.36 19.58
CA LEU A 653 -19.60 7.10 19.36
C LEU A 653 -19.24 6.08 20.46
N ALA A 654 -20.22 5.74 21.30
CA ALA A 654 -20.11 4.77 22.38
C ALA A 654 -20.89 3.50 22.04
N THR A 655 -20.22 2.49 21.50
CA THR A 655 -20.85 1.25 21.04
C THR A 655 -19.84 0.11 20.95
N HIS A 656 -20.26 -1.08 20.49
CA HIS A 656 -19.32 -2.13 20.13
C HIS A 656 -18.62 -1.83 18.79
N ALA A 657 -17.35 -2.16 18.71
CA ALA A 657 -16.57 -2.10 17.49
C ALA A 657 -15.61 -3.28 17.38
N GLN A 658 -15.32 -3.69 16.16
CA GLN A 658 -14.30 -4.69 15.86
C GLN A 658 -13.41 -4.14 14.75
N PHE A 659 -12.08 -4.24 14.93
CA PHE A 659 -11.10 -3.86 13.92
C PHE A 659 -10.24 -5.08 13.58
N SER A 660 -10.06 -5.36 12.29
CA SER A 660 -9.24 -6.46 11.76
C SER A 660 -8.02 -5.93 11.03
N GLY A 661 -6.94 -6.72 11.00
CA GLY A 661 -5.65 -6.31 10.42
C GLY A 661 -5.63 -6.11 8.90
N GLY A 662 -6.68 -6.53 8.18
CA GLY A 662 -6.81 -6.36 6.73
C GLY A 662 -7.84 -5.33 6.29
N GLY A 663 -8.48 -4.60 7.23
CA GLY A 663 -9.57 -3.66 6.91
C GLY A 663 -10.91 -4.35 6.61
N GLU A 664 -10.90 -5.52 6.01
CA GLU A 664 -12.10 -6.31 5.75
C GLU A 664 -12.71 -6.86 7.05
N GLY A 665 -14.02 -6.63 7.25
CA GLY A 665 -14.73 -7.06 8.46
C GLY A 665 -14.59 -6.14 9.67
N ALA A 666 -13.91 -4.99 9.56
CA ALA A 666 -13.89 -3.98 10.59
C ALA A 666 -15.21 -3.17 10.58
N PHE A 667 -15.82 -2.96 11.75
CA PHE A 667 -17.12 -2.28 11.87
C PHE A 667 -17.34 -1.62 13.24
N LEU A 668 -18.27 -0.65 13.25
CA LEU A 668 -18.97 -0.14 14.44
C LEU A 668 -20.40 -0.67 14.46
N LEU A 669 -20.95 -0.98 15.64
CA LEU A 669 -22.30 -1.51 15.74
C LEU A 669 -23.32 -0.38 15.90
N ALA A 670 -24.24 -0.23 14.94
CA ALA A 670 -25.46 0.54 15.10
C ALA A 670 -26.63 -0.36 15.53
N TRP A 671 -27.77 0.25 15.86
CA TRP A 671 -28.96 -0.48 16.27
C TRP A 671 -29.48 -1.48 15.23
N ASP A 672 -29.40 -1.10 13.97
CA ASP A 672 -29.89 -1.89 12.82
C ASP A 672 -28.81 -2.70 12.10
N GLY A 673 -27.60 -2.76 12.63
CA GLY A 673 -26.51 -3.60 12.12
C GLY A 673 -25.14 -2.94 12.11
N PRO A 674 -24.13 -3.64 11.61
CA PRO A 674 -22.77 -3.11 11.54
C PRO A 674 -22.65 -2.00 10.50
N ILE A 675 -21.86 -0.96 10.83
CA ILE A 675 -21.40 0.10 9.94
C ILE A 675 -19.96 -0.23 9.59
N SER A 676 -19.64 -0.51 8.33
CA SER A 676 -18.26 -0.75 7.91
C SER A 676 -17.41 0.51 8.03
N LEU A 677 -16.07 0.35 8.04
CA LEU A 677 -15.17 1.49 8.07
C LEU A 677 -15.31 2.37 6.82
N ASP A 678 -15.58 1.75 5.66
CA ASP A 678 -15.80 2.47 4.41
C ASP A 678 -17.09 3.28 4.46
N GLU A 679 -18.18 2.69 4.95
CA GLU A 679 -19.45 3.39 5.15
C GLU A 679 -19.31 4.55 6.16
N LEU A 680 -18.56 4.35 7.25
CA LEU A 680 -18.26 5.41 8.21
C LEU A 680 -17.42 6.52 7.56
N SER A 681 -16.40 6.14 6.79
CA SER A 681 -15.55 7.06 6.06
C SER A 681 -16.33 7.88 5.02
N GLU A 682 -17.20 7.25 4.25
CA GLU A 682 -18.07 7.95 3.28
C GLU A 682 -18.99 8.93 3.99
N ASN A 683 -19.58 8.54 5.11
CA ASN A 683 -20.48 9.38 5.89
C ASN A 683 -19.76 10.59 6.51
N ILE A 684 -18.56 10.40 7.04
CA ILE A 684 -17.74 11.48 7.64
C ILE A 684 -16.91 12.19 6.56
N GLY A 685 -16.54 11.52 5.48
CA GLY A 685 -15.74 12.07 4.37
C GLY A 685 -16.38 13.28 3.67
N LEU A 686 -17.69 13.49 3.85
CA LEU A 686 -18.38 14.72 3.48
C LEU A 686 -17.79 15.97 4.14
N PHE A 687 -17.14 15.84 5.31
CA PHE A 687 -16.45 16.93 6.01
C PHE A 687 -15.12 17.35 5.36
N ARG A 688 -14.50 16.52 4.52
CA ARG A 688 -13.25 16.84 3.81
C ARG A 688 -13.38 18.02 2.87
N PHE A 689 -14.57 18.23 2.33
CA PHE A 689 -14.85 19.28 1.36
C PHE A 689 -15.41 20.55 2.02
N ARG A 690 -15.54 20.57 3.36
CA ARG A 690 -16.02 21.71 4.13
C ARG A 690 -14.85 22.52 4.67
N ASP A 691 -15.08 23.81 4.87
CA ASP A 691 -14.10 24.73 5.47
C ASP A 691 -13.86 24.44 6.97
N GLU A 692 -14.80 23.73 7.63
CA GLU A 692 -14.73 23.32 9.03
C GLU A 692 -14.48 21.81 9.11
N PRO A 693 -13.26 21.37 9.47
CA PRO A 693 -12.91 19.95 9.61
C PRO A 693 -13.50 19.36 10.89
N LEU A 694 -13.65 18.03 10.93
CA LEU A 694 -13.90 17.31 12.17
C LEU A 694 -12.68 17.40 13.10
N GLU A 695 -12.83 18.08 14.22
CA GLU A 695 -11.76 18.33 15.19
C GLU A 695 -11.41 17.07 16.00
N LEU A 696 -12.43 16.32 16.43
CA LEU A 696 -12.27 15.14 17.26
C LEU A 696 -13.32 14.08 16.94
N LEU A 697 -12.84 12.87 16.64
CA LEU A 697 -13.61 11.63 16.58
C LEU A 697 -13.32 10.80 17.83
N THR A 698 -14.29 10.62 18.73
CA THR A 698 -14.15 9.72 19.90
C THR A 698 -14.85 8.40 19.61
N LEU A 699 -14.11 7.30 19.72
CA LEU A 699 -14.61 5.94 19.62
C LEU A 699 -14.46 5.25 20.99
N SER A 700 -15.48 5.40 21.83
CA SER A 700 -15.59 4.68 23.12
C SER A 700 -16.19 3.29 22.86
N ALA A 701 -15.42 2.45 22.15
CA ALA A 701 -15.87 1.17 21.65
C ALA A 701 -14.91 0.06 22.07
N CYS A 702 -15.46 -1.06 22.52
CA CYS A 702 -14.71 -2.18 23.09
C CYS A 702 -14.52 -3.30 22.06
N GLU A 703 -13.34 -3.63 21.75
CA GLU A 703 -12.71 -4.73 21.02
C GLU A 703 -11.94 -4.29 19.78
N THR A 704 -10.94 -3.46 20.04
CA THR A 704 -9.90 -3.25 19.06
C THR A 704 -8.86 -4.35 19.19
N ALA A 705 -8.58 -5.04 18.08
CA ALA A 705 -7.37 -5.84 17.88
C ALA A 705 -7.15 -7.03 18.83
N GLN A 706 -7.95 -8.07 18.76
CA GLN A 706 -7.48 -9.39 19.19
C GLN A 706 -6.41 -9.88 18.21
N GLY A 707 -5.13 -9.68 18.58
CA GLY A 707 -4.01 -10.42 18.01
C GLY A 707 -3.31 -9.87 16.78
N ASP A 708 -3.68 -8.71 16.26
CA ASP A 708 -3.02 -8.14 15.07
C ASP A 708 -2.45 -6.74 15.36
N ASP A 709 -1.14 -6.58 15.11
CA ASP A 709 -0.42 -5.30 15.26
C ASP A 709 -0.97 -4.23 14.28
N ARG A 710 -1.59 -4.64 13.16
CA ARG A 710 -2.20 -3.75 12.15
C ARG A 710 -3.57 -3.18 12.55
N ALA A 711 -4.26 -3.77 13.52
CA ALA A 711 -5.56 -3.25 13.94
C ALA A 711 -5.45 -1.87 14.62
N ALA A 712 -4.30 -1.54 15.22
CA ALA A 712 -4.02 -0.19 15.69
C ALA A 712 -3.83 0.83 14.54
N LEU A 713 -3.40 0.38 13.35
CA LEU A 713 -3.45 1.18 12.11
C LEU A 713 -4.88 1.49 11.70
N GLY A 714 -5.81 0.54 11.91
CA GLY A 714 -7.24 0.74 11.66
C GLY A 714 -7.80 1.94 12.41
N LEU A 715 -7.49 2.07 13.71
CA LEU A 715 -7.93 3.22 14.51
C LEU A 715 -7.28 4.54 14.06
N SER A 716 -5.96 4.52 13.77
CA SER A 716 -5.24 5.69 13.24
C SER A 716 -5.80 6.12 11.87
N GLY A 717 -6.10 5.15 11.03
CA GLY A 717 -6.58 5.41 9.70
C GLY A 717 -8.03 5.84 9.62
N ILE A 718 -8.90 5.43 10.55
CA ILE A 718 -10.27 5.95 10.62
C ILE A 718 -10.24 7.46 10.84
N ALA A 719 -9.38 7.96 11.74
CA ALA A 719 -9.23 9.39 11.94
C ALA A 719 -8.86 10.11 10.62
N ILE A 720 -7.89 9.54 9.89
CA ILE A 720 -7.42 10.08 8.60
C ILE A 720 -8.51 9.95 7.53
N LYS A 721 -9.11 8.77 7.40
CA LYS A 721 -10.16 8.50 6.40
C LYS A 721 -11.39 9.36 6.64
N ALA A 722 -11.75 9.57 7.89
CA ALA A 722 -12.82 10.46 8.31
C ALA A 722 -12.49 11.96 8.15
N GLY A 723 -11.26 12.31 7.80
CA GLY A 723 -10.83 13.71 7.75
C GLY A 723 -10.83 14.40 9.12
N ALA A 724 -10.78 13.61 10.21
CA ALA A 724 -10.68 14.13 11.56
C ALA A 724 -9.23 14.53 11.89
N ARG A 725 -9.05 15.66 12.55
CA ARG A 725 -7.72 16.08 13.02
C ARG A 725 -7.17 15.19 14.12
N SER A 726 -8.06 14.63 14.95
CA SER A 726 -7.71 13.75 16.05
C SER A 726 -8.75 12.66 16.23
N ALA A 727 -8.31 11.50 16.70
CA ALA A 727 -9.19 10.47 17.24
C ALA A 727 -8.78 10.10 18.66
N LEU A 728 -9.76 9.93 19.52
CA LEU A 728 -9.62 9.27 20.82
C LEU A 728 -10.25 7.89 20.71
N GLY A 729 -9.48 6.85 20.94
CA GLY A 729 -9.99 5.48 20.85
C GLY A 729 -9.32 4.56 21.86
N THR A 730 -9.73 3.28 21.84
CA THR A 730 -9.28 2.30 22.84
C THR A 730 -8.59 1.10 22.22
N LEU A 731 -7.50 0.64 22.84
CA LEU A 731 -6.73 -0.51 22.38
C LEU A 731 -7.32 -1.88 22.79
N TRP A 732 -8.16 -1.94 23.79
CA TRP A 732 -8.86 -3.15 24.27
C TRP A 732 -10.10 -2.80 25.08
N SER A 733 -10.98 -3.81 25.28
CA SER A 733 -12.20 -3.67 26.06
C SER A 733 -11.94 -3.18 27.47
N ILE A 734 -12.64 -2.12 27.86
CA ILE A 734 -12.51 -1.45 29.15
C ILE A 734 -13.69 -1.82 30.05
N ASN A 735 -13.46 -1.67 31.33
CA ASN A 735 -14.54 -1.69 32.32
C ASN A 735 -15.41 -0.43 32.16
N ASP A 736 -16.66 -0.62 31.89
CA ASP A 736 -17.64 0.41 31.58
C ASP A 736 -17.63 1.64 32.52
N PRO A 737 -17.66 1.50 33.88
CA PRO A 737 -17.58 2.67 34.76
C PRO A 737 -16.25 3.42 34.72
N ALA A 738 -15.16 2.77 34.33
CA ALA A 738 -13.88 3.45 34.20
C ALA A 738 -13.82 4.25 32.88
N ALA A 739 -14.46 3.76 31.83
CA ALA A 739 -14.57 4.45 30.55
C ALA A 739 -15.38 5.73 30.69
N GLU A 740 -16.58 5.65 31.29
CA GLU A 740 -17.44 6.78 31.58
C GLU A 740 -16.70 7.87 32.40
N ALA A 741 -16.05 7.49 33.51
CA ALA A 741 -15.32 8.44 34.35
C ALA A 741 -14.16 9.14 33.60
N LEU A 742 -13.42 8.41 32.75
CA LEU A 742 -12.32 8.97 31.94
C LEU A 742 -12.86 9.94 30.89
N VAL A 743 -13.89 9.54 30.16
CA VAL A 743 -14.49 10.34 29.10
C VAL A 743 -15.08 11.64 29.67
N ALA A 744 -15.81 11.55 30.78
CA ALA A 744 -16.35 12.73 31.45
C ALA A 744 -15.28 13.74 31.86
N THR A 745 -14.18 13.25 32.44
CA THR A 745 -13.05 14.12 32.81
C THR A 745 -12.34 14.68 31.56
N PHE A 746 -12.10 13.86 30.53
CA PHE A 746 -11.49 14.30 29.30
C PHE A 746 -12.24 15.46 28.65
N TYR A 747 -13.58 15.35 28.50
CA TYR A 747 -14.37 16.41 27.89
C TYR A 747 -14.45 17.66 28.76
N ARG A 748 -14.54 17.51 30.07
CA ARG A 748 -14.50 18.66 31.01
C ARG A 748 -13.17 19.42 30.86
N GLU A 749 -12.04 18.74 30.89
CA GLU A 749 -10.72 19.35 30.75
C GLU A 749 -10.53 20.00 29.36
N LEU A 750 -11.02 19.35 28.31
CA LEU A 750 -10.91 19.86 26.95
C LEU A 750 -11.78 21.10 26.71
N LEU A 751 -13.07 21.04 27.10
CA LEU A 751 -14.06 22.05 26.68
C LEU A 751 -14.26 23.15 27.72
N VAL A 752 -14.14 22.84 29.02
CA VAL A 752 -14.37 23.81 30.11
C VAL A 752 -13.05 24.44 30.56
N GLU A 753 -12.01 23.64 30.75
CA GLU A 753 -10.71 24.12 31.25
C GLU A 753 -9.77 24.55 30.10
N GLY A 754 -10.13 24.27 28.85
CA GLY A 754 -9.39 24.70 27.67
C GLY A 754 -8.01 24.04 27.50
N ALA A 755 -7.83 22.84 28.07
CA ALA A 755 -6.62 22.07 27.92
C ALA A 755 -6.46 21.58 26.47
N SER A 756 -5.20 21.37 26.02
CA SER A 756 -4.97 20.66 24.77
C SER A 756 -5.51 19.21 24.84
N ARG A 757 -5.81 18.60 23.69
CA ARG A 757 -6.35 17.23 23.65
C ARG A 757 -5.48 16.22 24.42
N ALA A 758 -4.15 16.32 24.26
CA ALA A 758 -3.22 15.44 24.95
C ALA A 758 -3.17 15.69 26.46
N GLU A 759 -3.21 16.96 26.88
CA GLU A 759 -3.21 17.30 28.31
C GLU A 759 -4.57 16.94 28.96
N ALA A 760 -5.70 17.11 28.27
CA ALA A 760 -7.00 16.67 28.74
C ALA A 760 -7.03 15.15 29.00
N LEU A 761 -6.50 14.36 28.05
CA LEU A 761 -6.37 12.91 28.25
C LEU A 761 -5.41 12.56 29.40
N ARG A 762 -4.27 13.26 29.51
CA ARG A 762 -3.34 13.06 30.61
C ARG A 762 -4.02 13.30 31.97
N ARG A 763 -4.78 14.38 32.13
CA ARG A 763 -5.48 14.68 33.38
C ARG A 763 -6.55 13.63 33.72
N ALA A 764 -7.32 13.20 32.71
CA ALA A 764 -8.31 12.14 32.88
C ALA A 764 -7.66 10.79 33.30
N GLN A 765 -6.56 10.40 32.67
CA GLN A 765 -5.83 9.18 33.04
C GLN A 765 -5.22 9.27 34.44
N ARG A 766 -4.67 10.40 34.81
CA ARG A 766 -4.12 10.63 36.18
C ARG A 766 -5.19 10.60 37.27
N GLU A 767 -6.39 11.11 36.98
CA GLU A 767 -7.53 11.02 37.91
C GLU A 767 -7.90 9.55 38.19
N LEU A 768 -7.93 8.68 37.18
CA LEU A 768 -8.13 7.25 37.37
C LEU A 768 -6.98 6.58 38.13
N ILE A 769 -5.72 6.94 37.84
CA ILE A 769 -4.53 6.43 38.56
C ILE A 769 -4.60 6.76 40.06
N ALA A 770 -5.12 7.92 40.43
CA ALA A 770 -5.28 8.35 41.82
C ALA A 770 -6.34 7.53 42.59
N GLN A 771 -7.28 6.93 41.88
CA GLN A 771 -8.33 6.11 42.47
C GLN A 771 -7.85 4.65 42.68
N PRO A 772 -7.82 4.09 43.92
CA PRO A 772 -7.26 2.75 44.15
C PRO A 772 -7.87 1.64 43.29
N ARG A 773 -9.18 1.71 43.01
CA ARG A 773 -9.94 0.73 42.19
C ARG A 773 -9.53 0.73 40.72
N TYR A 774 -9.07 1.87 40.17
CA TYR A 774 -8.71 2.03 38.77
C TYR A 774 -7.22 2.25 38.51
N ARG A 775 -6.39 2.11 39.58
CA ARG A 775 -4.93 2.35 39.48
C ARG A 775 -4.20 1.44 38.50
N HIS A 776 -4.77 0.24 38.21
CA HIS A 776 -4.15 -0.68 37.25
C HIS A 776 -4.27 -0.14 35.83
N PRO A 777 -3.20 -0.17 34.99
CA PRO A 777 -3.21 0.39 33.64
C PRO A 777 -4.28 -0.18 32.71
N ALA A 778 -4.80 -1.37 32.97
CA ALA A 778 -5.89 -1.96 32.20
C ALA A 778 -7.15 -1.06 32.13
N TYR A 779 -7.31 -0.11 33.04
CA TYR A 779 -8.48 0.77 33.11
C TYR A 779 -8.32 2.09 32.37
N TRP A 780 -7.11 2.65 32.29
CA TRP A 780 -6.85 3.98 31.72
C TRP A 780 -5.90 3.98 30.53
N ALA A 781 -4.96 3.02 30.46
CA ALA A 781 -3.96 2.98 29.41
C ALA A 781 -4.50 2.64 28.00
N PRO A 782 -5.63 1.91 27.84
CA PRO A 782 -6.18 1.66 26.50
C PRO A 782 -6.58 2.91 25.76
N PHE A 783 -6.97 3.97 26.43
CA PHE A 783 -7.29 5.24 25.77
C PHE A 783 -6.05 5.88 25.17
N ILE A 784 -6.05 6.03 23.87
CA ILE A 784 -4.98 6.65 23.09
C ILE A 784 -5.53 7.80 22.24
N LEU A 785 -4.79 8.89 22.24
CA LEU A 785 -5.04 10.02 21.34
C LEU A 785 -4.17 9.86 20.09
N ILE A 786 -4.79 9.93 18.91
CA ILE A 786 -4.13 9.78 17.62
C ILE A 786 -4.37 11.05 16.80
N GLY A 787 -3.32 11.56 16.14
CA GLY A 787 -3.38 12.79 15.33
C GLY A 787 -2.97 14.04 16.12
N SER A 788 -3.67 15.15 15.94
CA SER A 788 -3.33 16.42 16.60
C SER A 788 -3.48 16.31 18.12
N TRP A 789 -2.44 16.74 18.82
CA TRP A 789 -2.38 16.75 20.30
C TRP A 789 -2.76 18.09 20.93
N LEU A 790 -2.85 19.18 20.10
CA LEU A 790 -3.12 20.56 20.52
C LEU A 790 -4.61 20.87 20.71
#